data_0456e40918ce5f18ade0c8f1cffa66f5
#
_entry.id   0456e40918ce5f18ade0c8f1cffa66f5
#
_cell.length_a   1.000
_cell.length_b   1.000
_cell.length_c   1.000
_cell.angle_alpha   90.00
_cell.angle_beta   90.00
_cell.angle_gamma   90.00
#
_symmetry.space_group_name_H-M   'P 1'
#
loop_
_entity.id
_entity.type
_entity.pdbx_description
1 polymer ?
#
loop_
_entity_poly.entity_id
_entity_poly.type
_entity_poly.pdbx_seq_one_letter_code
_entity_poly.pdbx_strand_id
1 'polypeptide(L)'
;VNLKSLKLPKLIHGLIYAAGVLLALCALVIGLASTAWFRSILQHRIESNLAEVSGGKVVITGMVVHPLDLRVDARRLVIHGREKDAGQPLFSARDVTASVSPESLLRFQLLLRSLQWQQAELYVRTSPDGSTNLPGAAVAPGSGQGLSDLLNLGIERLTLSHTSLHWNDQRIPLQMAGRNVAIQLHISQDHHYQGAIASSDAVFGWKNRTLPHLSFATTFKLYGDQVQVSGLSWQIENLGGHLAGALRWTPQLAGNFEFRTNGGLQKLARALKITPVESGYLYVDGKGNYGAKGFSSQGRIRVRDLKLKTSGVKPGSLDLTTNYEFARGRLRIPNFTLTGLQARAQGDATLSLATRPPQAVLHSQIKHLDLSALMQAIPGVARAIGILHPQALMSGVLNATWQQNSRLESQFDLQFDPPEAPAQPGVPLTGHARGSLDVGRQVLLTLNDAEIATPHSTVAARGAFGDTRSSMTVKFVTSDFEEWRPVAEVLIETRNSMPVTLHSQAVFAGNISGTFSNPEIEGQITAGKFNYGGWLWDSFQAGIMISPQAVRVQSGRLKLGKSLLTLNADIGLTGWKLEPHSTVRLHVTAQETPVAGLRAALNMKLSMKGLITGQVQAEGTVESLSGRGQISIQEGEFAGVPFDSLSADILATKSNWTIRDFKLVEGQGHASGSMQVNPVERTFSANVQGRDFPLSHIHILNPQKPETRDKPQVSGLVSFDLKGGGTFDKAQLHSSIDVTELAWKGQSLGSIGGEADWQGRQISFQVKGGGGQAGHFQLAGNLGTHDNWPLHLSGQYSGWRLDPWIEQFSGHTMAAEVSASGSFSVDGPVKDKSKLAGSSQIQQLQINFPSLKLSNKGPVEVSYADSDLKLKQFRLQGPSTNFEVGGSIHLGQPPTLDISAKGQAAATLLSLVASGVQATGESDLQVRMRGSLAEPQLSGQIQVKDLGLGYTDLPFRLNALNGTIKLEGE
;
A
#
# COMPACT_ATOMS: atom_id res chain seq x y z
N VAL A 1 49.63 -86.10 83.07
CA VAL A 1 50.71 -86.23 84.10
C VAL A 1 51.41 -84.87 84.25
N ASN A 2 51.30 -84.35 85.46
CA ASN A 2 52.08 -83.35 86.19
C ASN A 2 52.70 -82.14 85.43
N LEU A 3 52.00 -81.02 85.49
CA LEU A 3 52.54 -79.72 85.43
C LEU A 3 52.91 -79.19 86.86
N LYS A 4 54.18 -78.96 87.10
CA LYS A 4 54.62 -78.13 88.23
C LYS A 4 55.73 -77.17 87.80
N SER A 5 55.45 -75.83 88.06
CA SER A 5 56.39 -74.75 88.23
C SER A 5 56.94 -74.05 87.03
N LEU A 6 56.29 -73.04 86.58
CA LEU A 6 56.85 -71.84 85.89
C LEU A 6 56.73 -70.62 86.85
N LYS A 7 57.87 -70.07 87.31
CA LYS A 7 57.93 -68.89 88.17
C LYS A 7 57.46 -67.61 87.41
N LEU A 8 56.19 -67.28 87.47
CA LEU A 8 55.62 -66.04 86.81
C LEU A 8 55.66 -64.76 87.57
N PRO A 9 56.09 -64.64 88.84
CA PRO A 9 56.01 -63.33 89.50
C PRO A 9 57.12 -62.28 89.19
N LYS A 10 58.33 -62.66 88.66
CA LYS A 10 59.38 -61.72 88.39
C LYS A 10 59.27 -60.98 87.06
N LEU A 11 58.65 -61.61 86.03
CA LEU A 11 58.39 -60.96 84.75
C LEU A 11 57.30 -59.94 84.80
N ILE A 12 56.24 -60.22 85.55
CA ILE A 12 55.10 -59.30 85.77
C ILE A 12 55.50 -58.04 86.51
N HIS A 13 56.36 -58.13 87.54
CA HIS A 13 56.89 -56.95 88.22
C HIS A 13 57.89 -56.12 87.39
N GLY A 14 58.73 -56.77 86.55
CA GLY A 14 59.51 -56.11 85.55
C GLY A 14 58.72 -55.36 84.45
N LEU A 15 57.63 -55.98 84.02
CA LEU A 15 56.72 -55.32 83.06
C LEU A 15 55.95 -54.19 83.72
N ILE A 16 55.52 -54.28 84.98
CA ILE A 16 54.85 -53.17 85.66
C ILE A 16 55.79 -52.01 85.94
N TYR A 17 57.05 -52.30 86.31
CA TYR A 17 58.12 -51.26 86.47
C TYR A 17 58.45 -50.59 85.08
N ALA A 18 58.57 -51.33 84.02
CA ALA A 18 58.86 -50.83 82.71
C ALA A 18 57.64 -50.01 82.17
N ALA A 19 56.41 -50.44 82.41
CA ALA A 19 55.20 -49.72 82.16
C ALA A 19 55.09 -48.42 83.01
N GLY A 20 55.45 -48.53 84.26
CA GLY A 20 55.45 -47.33 85.13
C GLY A 20 56.52 -46.30 84.77
N VAL A 21 57.72 -46.75 84.35
CA VAL A 21 58.76 -45.86 83.83
C VAL A 21 58.33 -45.22 82.48
N LEU A 22 57.72 -46.06 81.60
CA LEU A 22 57.18 -45.58 80.34
C LEU A 22 56.07 -44.57 80.56
N LEU A 23 55.13 -44.82 81.50
CA LEU A 23 54.13 -43.86 81.89
C LEU A 23 54.65 -42.58 82.49
N ALA A 24 55.66 -42.68 83.35
CA ALA A 24 56.31 -41.52 83.93
C ALA A 24 57.06 -40.74 82.89
N LEU A 25 57.72 -41.41 81.96
CA LEU A 25 58.43 -40.76 80.84
C LEU A 25 57.41 -40.12 79.84
N CYS A 26 56.26 -40.75 79.57
CA CYS A 26 55.16 -40.17 78.86
C CYS A 26 54.51 -38.95 79.57
N ALA A 27 54.33 -39.03 80.91
CA ALA A 27 53.81 -37.90 81.64
C ALA A 27 54.83 -36.72 81.67
N LEU A 28 56.12 -37.02 81.75
CA LEU A 28 57.16 -35.97 81.62
C LEU A 28 57.20 -35.29 80.27
N VAL A 29 57.13 -36.12 79.24
CA VAL A 29 57.08 -35.62 77.83
C VAL A 29 55.81 -34.76 77.58
N ILE A 30 54.63 -35.21 78.06
CA ILE A 30 53.38 -34.47 78.01
C ILE A 30 53.46 -33.21 78.81
N GLY A 31 54.06 -33.24 80.00
CA GLY A 31 54.28 -32.06 80.83
C GLY A 31 55.19 -31.03 80.20
N LEU A 32 56.31 -31.48 79.65
CA LEU A 32 57.22 -30.62 78.85
C LEU A 32 56.55 -30.03 77.63
N ALA A 33 55.85 -30.80 76.90
CA ALA A 33 55.10 -30.39 75.71
C ALA A 33 54.00 -29.39 76.02
N SER A 34 53.49 -29.29 77.24
CA SER A 34 52.46 -28.31 77.66
C SER A 34 53.11 -26.96 78.09
N THR A 35 54.41 -26.84 78.17
CA THR A 35 55.07 -25.62 78.70
C THR A 35 55.10 -24.51 77.61
N ALA A 36 55.15 -23.27 78.12
CA ALA A 36 55.22 -22.09 77.18
C ALA A 36 56.59 -22.09 76.40
N TRP A 37 57.65 -22.65 77.02
CA TRP A 37 58.94 -22.76 76.44
C TRP A 37 58.96 -23.70 75.20
N PHE A 38 58.37 -24.89 75.35
CA PHE A 38 58.22 -25.86 74.23
C PHE A 38 57.37 -25.28 73.11
N ARG A 39 56.27 -24.62 73.46
CA ARG A 39 55.42 -23.93 72.46
C ARG A 39 56.19 -22.90 71.68
N SER A 40 57.00 -22.06 72.32
CA SER A 40 57.84 -21.04 71.64
C SER A 40 58.86 -21.67 70.67
N ILE A 41 59.57 -22.73 71.11
CA ILE A 41 60.53 -23.48 70.27
C ILE A 41 59.78 -24.11 69.05
N LEU A 42 58.72 -24.78 69.29
CA LEU A 42 57.92 -25.41 68.25
C LEU A 42 57.38 -24.39 67.26
N GLN A 43 56.85 -23.29 67.79
CA GLN A 43 56.39 -22.19 66.96
C GLN A 43 57.49 -21.62 66.05
N HIS A 44 58.63 -21.29 66.62
CA HIS A 44 59.78 -20.76 65.89
C HIS A 44 60.28 -21.76 64.81
N ARG A 45 60.32 -23.02 65.18
CA ARG A 45 60.76 -24.06 64.24
C ARG A 45 59.75 -24.28 63.09
N ILE A 46 58.44 -24.23 63.35
CA ILE A 46 57.41 -24.30 62.34
C ILE A 46 57.45 -23.01 61.47
N GLU A 47 57.55 -21.84 62.07
CA GLU A 47 57.70 -20.57 61.35
C GLU A 47 58.92 -20.58 60.42
N SER A 48 60.08 -21.04 60.94
CA SER A 48 61.32 -21.14 60.16
C SER A 48 61.22 -22.12 58.98
N ASN A 49 60.70 -23.33 59.22
CA ASN A 49 60.56 -24.31 58.18
C ASN A 49 59.57 -23.88 57.10
N LEU A 50 58.43 -23.32 57.51
CA LEU A 50 57.49 -22.76 56.59
C LEU A 50 58.02 -21.54 55.87
N ALA A 51 58.80 -20.71 56.49
CA ALA A 51 59.46 -19.55 55.84
C ALA A 51 60.46 -19.99 54.78
N GLU A 52 61.22 -21.03 55.07
CA GLU A 52 62.18 -21.66 54.08
C GLU A 52 61.46 -22.18 52.85
N VAL A 53 60.38 -22.90 53.08
CA VAL A 53 59.53 -23.47 51.96
C VAL A 53 58.78 -22.35 51.20
N SER A 54 58.20 -21.37 51.88
CA SER A 54 57.42 -20.28 51.25
C SER A 54 58.28 -19.21 50.60
N GLY A 55 59.56 -19.12 50.99
CA GLY A 55 60.49 -18.11 50.53
C GLY A 55 60.16 -16.71 51.10
N GLY A 56 59.30 -16.62 52.12
CA GLY A 56 58.85 -15.38 52.71
C GLY A 56 58.63 -15.52 54.22
N LYS A 57 58.18 -14.45 54.90
CA LYS A 57 58.02 -14.42 56.39
C LYS A 57 56.69 -15.18 56.75
N VAL A 58 56.83 -16.06 57.77
CA VAL A 58 55.68 -16.75 58.35
C VAL A 58 55.46 -16.25 59.74
N VAL A 59 54.17 -16.07 60.12
CA VAL A 59 53.76 -15.59 61.44
C VAL A 59 52.61 -16.49 61.93
N ILE A 60 52.84 -17.10 63.07
CA ILE A 60 51.79 -17.92 63.75
C ILE A 60 51.43 -17.19 65.07
N THR A 61 50.13 -16.99 65.26
CA THR A 61 49.66 -16.37 66.49
C THR A 61 48.64 -17.24 67.20
N GLY A 62 48.71 -17.25 68.55
CA GLY A 62 47.75 -17.99 69.39
C GLY A 62 47.89 -19.49 69.30
N MET A 63 49.14 -20.02 69.25
CA MET A 63 49.41 -21.46 69.17
C MET A 63 49.14 -22.13 70.47
N VAL A 64 48.40 -23.23 70.43
CA VAL A 64 48.06 -24.13 71.55
C VAL A 64 48.45 -25.54 71.14
N VAL A 65 49.21 -26.23 72.01
CA VAL A 65 49.63 -27.63 71.78
C VAL A 65 48.82 -28.54 72.69
N HIS A 66 48.22 -29.55 72.11
CA HIS A 66 47.47 -30.61 72.80
C HIS A 66 48.30 -31.94 72.71
N PRO A 67 49.17 -32.21 73.67
CA PRO A 67 50.12 -33.32 73.54
C PRO A 67 49.44 -34.68 73.49
N LEU A 68 48.32 -34.85 74.27
CA LEU A 68 47.61 -36.09 74.32
C LEU A 68 46.90 -36.45 73.00
N ASP A 69 46.49 -35.44 72.26
CA ASP A 69 45.78 -35.61 70.96
C ASP A 69 46.75 -35.49 69.78
N LEU A 70 48.02 -35.27 70.05
CA LEU A 70 49.04 -34.95 69.02
C LEU A 70 48.56 -33.83 68.09
N ARG A 71 47.91 -32.83 68.62
CA ARG A 71 47.25 -31.76 67.91
C ARG A 71 47.81 -30.37 68.30
N VAL A 72 48.01 -29.53 67.33
CA VAL A 72 48.38 -28.15 67.46
C VAL A 72 47.27 -27.29 66.85
N ASP A 73 46.76 -26.37 67.68
CA ASP A 73 45.81 -25.36 67.24
C ASP A 73 46.51 -24.00 67.15
N ALA A 74 46.26 -23.22 66.08
CA ALA A 74 46.73 -21.85 65.92
C ALA A 74 45.56 -20.95 65.60
N ARG A 75 45.41 -19.84 66.31
CA ARG A 75 44.33 -18.89 66.07
C ARG A 75 44.46 -18.21 64.67
N ARG A 76 45.75 -17.95 64.24
CA ARG A 76 46.04 -17.36 62.94
C ARG A 76 47.39 -17.81 62.43
N LEU A 77 47.44 -18.17 61.15
CA LEU A 77 48.62 -18.44 60.35
C LEU A 77 48.69 -17.45 59.18
N VAL A 78 49.81 -16.72 59.02
CA VAL A 78 50.04 -15.85 57.89
C VAL A 78 51.35 -16.25 57.23
N ILE A 79 51.29 -16.48 55.93
CA ILE A 79 52.43 -16.85 55.10
C ILE A 79 52.59 -15.78 54.05
N HIS A 80 53.72 -15.12 54.06
CA HIS A 80 54.13 -14.26 52.96
C HIS A 80 54.92 -15.11 51.95
N GLY A 81 54.66 -14.90 50.68
CA GLY A 81 55.43 -15.46 49.59
C GLY A 81 56.46 -14.50 49.09
N ARG A 82 56.69 -14.42 47.82
CA ARG A 82 57.64 -13.48 47.16
C ARG A 82 56.94 -12.17 46.70
N GLU A 83 55.84 -11.78 47.34
CA GLU A 83 55.14 -10.57 47.03
C GLU A 83 56.02 -9.34 47.39
N LYS A 84 55.96 -8.29 46.55
CA LYS A 84 56.56 -7.01 46.72
C LYS A 84 55.77 -6.08 47.65
N ASP A 85 54.51 -6.37 47.86
CA ASP A 85 53.55 -5.59 48.64
C ASP A 85 53.37 -6.20 50.04
N ALA A 86 53.73 -5.48 51.08
CA ALA A 86 53.57 -5.91 52.47
C ALA A 86 52.11 -6.02 52.96
N GLY A 87 51.16 -5.56 52.15
CA GLY A 87 49.77 -5.47 52.55
C GLY A 87 48.91 -6.71 52.31
N GLN A 88 49.23 -7.59 51.37
CA GLN A 88 48.49 -8.80 51.03
C GLN A 88 49.36 -10.06 51.08
N PRO A 89 49.28 -10.87 52.15
CA PRO A 89 50.07 -12.07 52.27
C PRO A 89 49.61 -13.11 51.21
N LEU A 90 50.54 -14.00 50.81
CA LEU A 90 50.21 -15.11 49.92
C LEU A 90 49.08 -15.97 50.51
N PHE A 91 49.17 -16.23 51.81
CA PHE A 91 48.20 -17.05 52.50
C PHE A 91 47.94 -16.54 53.90
N SER A 92 46.68 -16.50 54.29
CA SER A 92 46.26 -16.25 55.69
C SER A 92 45.14 -17.16 56.06
N ALA A 93 45.23 -17.78 57.23
CA ALA A 93 44.21 -18.71 57.73
C ALA A 93 43.88 -18.44 59.22
N ARG A 94 42.66 -18.69 59.61
CA ARG A 94 42.18 -18.67 61.00
C ARG A 94 41.77 -20.06 61.46
N ASP A 95 41.89 -20.28 62.75
CA ASP A 95 41.49 -21.51 63.40
C ASP A 95 42.09 -22.75 62.72
N VAL A 96 43.39 -22.73 62.64
CA VAL A 96 44.21 -23.79 61.98
C VAL A 96 44.43 -24.91 63.03
N THR A 97 44.03 -26.11 62.65
CA THR A 97 44.23 -27.31 63.45
C THR A 97 45.17 -28.27 62.68
N ALA A 98 46.29 -28.63 63.26
CA ALA A 98 47.22 -29.59 62.70
C ALA A 98 47.35 -30.79 63.63
N SER A 99 47.11 -32.01 63.14
CA SER A 99 47.33 -33.25 63.88
C SER A 99 48.56 -33.96 63.30
N VAL A 100 49.41 -34.37 64.18
CA VAL A 100 50.65 -35.05 63.84
C VAL A 100 50.44 -36.57 63.79
N SER A 101 51.07 -37.30 62.87
CA SER A 101 50.98 -38.77 62.87
C SER A 101 51.76 -39.36 64.02
N PRO A 102 51.30 -40.36 64.77
CA PRO A 102 52.11 -41.06 65.78
C PRO A 102 53.43 -41.63 65.26
N GLU A 103 53.50 -42.01 63.97
CA GLU A 103 54.71 -42.45 63.30
C GLU A 103 55.77 -41.41 63.17
N SER A 104 55.36 -40.11 63.19
CA SER A 104 56.25 -38.92 63.17
C SER A 104 57.14 -38.91 64.44
N LEU A 105 56.65 -39.36 65.55
CA LEU A 105 57.42 -39.43 66.81
C LEU A 105 58.47 -40.57 66.78
N LEU A 106 58.13 -41.65 66.01
CA LEU A 106 59.04 -42.79 65.88
C LEU A 106 60.17 -42.54 64.90
N ARG A 107 59.89 -41.70 63.84
CA ARG A 107 60.85 -41.45 62.72
C ARG A 107 61.59 -40.14 62.87
N PHE A 108 61.36 -39.33 63.88
CA PHE A 108 61.86 -37.97 64.07
C PHE A 108 61.66 -37.08 62.85
N GLN A 109 60.58 -37.33 62.11
CA GLN A 109 60.14 -36.55 60.94
C GLN A 109 58.77 -35.97 61.22
N LEU A 110 58.56 -34.65 60.91
CA LEU A 110 57.25 -34.03 61.07
C LEU A 110 56.29 -34.46 59.98
N LEU A 111 55.46 -35.50 60.18
CA LEU A 111 54.43 -35.99 59.31
C LEU A 111 53.05 -35.53 59.88
N LEU A 112 52.38 -34.70 59.12
CA LEU A 112 51.06 -34.20 59.50
C LEU A 112 49.99 -35.21 59.08
N ARG A 113 49.22 -35.75 60.02
CA ARG A 113 48.08 -36.63 59.77
C ARG A 113 46.90 -35.87 59.19
N SER A 114 46.62 -34.69 59.68
CA SER A 114 45.62 -33.82 59.13
C SER A 114 45.94 -32.34 59.37
N LEU A 115 45.61 -31.49 58.40
CA LEU A 115 45.66 -30.08 58.49
C LEU A 115 44.32 -29.51 58.07
N GLN A 116 43.71 -28.68 58.95
CA GLN A 116 42.37 -28.16 58.76
C GLN A 116 42.38 -26.70 59.16
N TRP A 117 41.60 -25.88 58.44
CA TRP A 117 41.24 -24.50 58.82
C TRP A 117 39.86 -24.13 58.39
N GLN A 118 39.24 -23.21 59.08
CA GLN A 118 37.86 -22.81 58.84
C GLN A 118 37.72 -21.57 57.91
N GLN A 119 38.64 -20.63 57.96
CA GLN A 119 38.67 -19.43 57.17
C GLN A 119 40.07 -19.19 56.65
N ALA A 120 40.26 -19.21 55.34
CA ALA A 120 41.52 -18.86 54.75
C ALA A 120 41.38 -17.99 53.53
N GLU A 121 42.43 -17.24 53.23
CA GLU A 121 42.53 -16.43 52.06
C GLU A 121 43.86 -16.78 51.35
N LEU A 122 43.75 -17.12 50.06
CA LEU A 122 44.89 -17.43 49.23
C LEU A 122 44.98 -16.45 48.06
N TYR A 123 46.05 -15.70 47.96
CA TYR A 123 46.28 -14.73 46.91
C TYR A 123 47.38 -15.20 45.97
N VAL A 124 47.02 -15.67 44.78
CA VAL A 124 47.97 -16.07 43.76
C VAL A 124 48.07 -14.98 42.70
N ARG A 125 49.27 -14.44 42.51
CA ARG A 125 49.53 -13.39 41.52
C ARG A 125 50.64 -13.85 40.56
N THR A 126 50.40 -13.69 39.27
CA THR A 126 51.41 -13.90 38.23
C THR A 126 51.66 -12.56 37.55
N SER A 127 52.92 -12.10 37.60
CA SER A 127 53.37 -10.85 36.99
C SER A 127 53.54 -10.98 35.47
N PRO A 128 53.67 -9.87 34.71
CA PRO A 128 53.84 -9.90 33.26
C PRO A 128 55.07 -10.67 32.78
N ASP A 129 56.14 -10.69 33.61
CA ASP A 129 57.38 -11.47 33.34
C ASP A 129 57.24 -12.98 33.59
N GLY A 130 56.07 -13.41 34.05
CA GLY A 130 55.79 -14.82 34.37
C GLY A 130 56.21 -15.22 35.78
N SER A 131 56.77 -14.31 36.60
CA SER A 131 57.05 -14.57 38.00
C SER A 131 55.76 -14.66 38.82
N THR A 132 55.75 -15.56 39.82
CA THR A 132 54.61 -15.72 40.72
C THR A 132 55.03 -15.46 42.17
N ASN A 133 54.04 -15.13 43.01
CA ASN A 133 54.28 -15.06 44.46
C ASN A 133 54.19 -16.42 45.15
N LEU A 134 54.04 -17.50 44.39
CA LEU A 134 54.03 -18.87 44.93
C LEU A 134 55.46 -19.30 45.38
N PRO A 135 55.55 -20.16 46.40
CA PRO A 135 56.83 -20.74 46.85
C PRO A 135 57.52 -21.56 45.74
N GLY A 136 58.88 -21.65 45.79
CA GLY A 136 59.64 -22.52 44.90
C GLY A 136 59.83 -22.07 43.45
N ALA A 137 59.25 -20.93 43.04
CA ALA A 137 59.29 -20.45 41.66
C ALA A 137 60.61 -19.78 41.24
N ALA A 138 61.73 -19.99 41.91
CA ALA A 138 63.03 -19.39 41.60
C ALA A 138 63.89 -20.23 40.64
N VAL A 139 63.40 -21.33 40.13
CA VAL A 139 64.10 -22.14 39.13
C VAL A 139 63.52 -21.88 37.77
N ALA A 140 64.31 -21.82 36.70
CA ALA A 140 64.02 -21.47 35.35
C ALA A 140 62.61 -21.83 34.87
N PRO A 141 62.04 -21.04 33.94
CA PRO A 141 60.69 -21.29 33.42
C PRO A 141 60.63 -22.73 32.88
N GLY A 142 59.93 -23.63 33.59
CA GLY A 142 59.69 -24.98 33.15
C GLY A 142 59.98 -26.07 34.19
N SER A 143 60.62 -25.77 35.32
CA SER A 143 60.82 -26.75 36.39
C SER A 143 59.66 -26.68 37.40
N GLY A 144 58.80 -27.67 37.43
CA GLY A 144 57.67 -27.81 38.35
C GLY A 144 58.02 -28.19 39.77
N GLN A 145 59.22 -27.84 40.22
CA GLN A 145 59.73 -28.32 41.55
C GLN A 145 58.99 -27.73 42.74
N GLY A 146 58.45 -26.49 42.66
CA GLY A 146 57.77 -25.86 43.78
C GLY A 146 56.46 -26.53 44.25
N LEU A 147 55.74 -27.20 43.41
CA LEU A 147 54.56 -27.94 43.78
C LEU A 147 54.87 -29.35 44.30
N SER A 148 55.97 -29.97 43.79
CA SER A 148 56.48 -31.23 44.30
C SER A 148 57.04 -31.09 45.71
N ASP A 149 57.59 -29.94 46.06
CA ASP A 149 58.09 -29.70 47.40
C ASP A 149 56.98 -29.52 48.45
N LEU A 150 55.87 -28.96 48.07
CA LEU A 150 54.61 -28.92 48.87
C LEU A 150 54.02 -30.36 49.05
N LEU A 151 54.15 -31.20 48.02
CA LEU A 151 53.78 -32.63 48.13
C LEU A 151 54.67 -33.47 49.07
N ASN A 152 55.89 -33.06 49.25
CA ASN A 152 56.88 -33.70 50.13
C ASN A 152 56.62 -33.41 51.61
N LEU A 153 55.73 -32.47 51.96
CA LEU A 153 55.34 -32.19 53.34
C LEU A 153 54.60 -33.32 54.06
N GLY A 154 54.26 -34.38 53.37
CA GLY A 154 53.68 -35.60 53.98
C GLY A 154 52.34 -35.39 54.71
N ILE A 155 51.45 -34.50 54.22
CA ILE A 155 50.14 -34.28 54.82
C ILE A 155 49.20 -35.37 54.37
N GLU A 156 48.80 -36.31 55.28
CA GLU A 156 47.90 -37.40 54.96
C GLU A 156 46.48 -36.88 54.55
N ARG A 157 46.01 -35.87 55.24
CA ARG A 157 44.69 -35.26 54.99
C ARG A 157 44.72 -33.72 55.20
N LEU A 158 44.32 -32.98 54.16
CA LEU A 158 44.11 -31.56 54.18
C LEU A 158 42.62 -31.24 54.00
N THR A 159 42.02 -30.47 54.88
CA THR A 159 40.64 -30.04 54.77
C THR A 159 40.53 -28.51 54.95
N LEU A 160 40.08 -27.82 53.90
CA LEU A 160 39.89 -26.41 53.87
C LEU A 160 38.41 -26.14 53.71
N SER A 161 37.87 -25.33 54.58
CA SER A 161 36.45 -24.87 54.51
C SER A 161 36.39 -23.36 54.48
N HIS A 162 35.42 -22.78 53.81
CA HIS A 162 35.17 -21.32 53.73
C HIS A 162 36.45 -20.53 53.28
N THR A 163 37.23 -21.10 52.36
CA THR A 163 38.43 -20.45 51.83
C THR A 163 38.09 -19.49 50.70
N SER A 164 38.75 -18.30 50.73
CA SER A 164 38.67 -17.37 49.60
C SER A 164 39.96 -17.50 48.75
N LEU A 165 39.80 -17.80 47.49
CA LEU A 165 40.89 -17.92 46.54
C LEU A 165 40.85 -16.74 45.57
N HIS A 166 41.96 -16.01 45.50
CA HIS A 166 42.15 -14.90 44.57
C HIS A 166 43.30 -15.23 43.63
N TRP A 167 43.00 -15.34 42.36
CA TRP A 167 44.01 -15.58 41.31
C TRP A 167 43.96 -14.44 40.32
N ASN A 168 45.11 -13.82 40.08
CA ASN A 168 45.28 -12.74 39.12
C ASN A 168 46.51 -13.04 38.25
N ASP A 169 46.33 -13.45 37.00
CA ASP A 169 47.39 -13.63 36.04
C ASP A 169 47.45 -12.37 35.12
N GLN A 170 48.50 -11.58 35.28
CA GLN A 170 48.68 -10.34 34.50
C GLN A 170 49.15 -10.58 33.05
N ARG A 171 49.60 -11.77 32.71
CA ARG A 171 49.96 -12.16 31.31
C ARG A 171 48.71 -12.44 30.49
N ILE A 172 47.69 -12.97 31.12
CA ILE A 172 46.37 -13.23 30.58
C ILE A 172 45.43 -12.28 31.34
N PRO A 173 44.60 -11.44 30.71
CA PRO A 173 43.70 -10.54 31.44
C PRO A 173 42.55 -11.31 32.10
N LEU A 174 42.92 -12.29 32.95
CA LEU A 174 42.09 -13.21 33.67
C LEU A 174 42.21 -12.99 35.16
N GLN A 175 41.10 -12.73 35.82
CA GLN A 175 40.98 -12.65 37.26
C GLN A 175 39.96 -13.65 37.73
N MET A 176 40.26 -14.42 38.76
CA MET A 176 39.35 -15.33 39.40
C MET A 176 39.32 -15.05 40.90
N ALA A 177 38.12 -14.87 41.45
CA ALA A 177 37.86 -14.81 42.87
C ALA A 177 36.84 -15.89 43.24
N GLY A 178 37.26 -16.90 43.99
CA GLY A 178 36.37 -17.93 44.56
C GLY A 178 36.09 -17.61 46.00
N ARG A 179 34.80 -17.55 46.38
CA ARG A 179 34.34 -17.49 47.78
C ARG A 179 33.80 -18.83 48.19
N ASN A 180 33.90 -19.14 49.49
CA ASN A 180 33.44 -20.41 50.02
C ASN A 180 34.04 -21.61 49.32
N VAL A 181 35.31 -21.56 48.97
CA VAL A 181 36.01 -22.71 48.38
C VAL A 181 36.25 -23.76 49.47
N ALA A 182 35.79 -24.96 49.23
CA ALA A 182 36.03 -26.13 50.02
C ALA A 182 37.07 -27.01 49.28
N ILE A 183 38.13 -27.41 49.95
CA ILE A 183 39.15 -28.29 49.40
C ILE A 183 39.36 -29.43 50.37
N GLN A 184 39.36 -30.63 49.85
CA GLN A 184 39.68 -31.87 50.60
C GLN A 184 40.75 -32.60 49.79
N LEU A 185 41.85 -32.95 50.47
CA LEU A 185 42.95 -33.71 49.89
C LEU A 185 43.31 -34.86 50.84
N HIS A 186 43.59 -36.01 50.29
CA HIS A 186 44.10 -37.16 51.02
C HIS A 186 45.13 -37.89 50.16
N ILE A 187 46.17 -38.45 50.82
CA ILE A 187 47.21 -39.24 50.14
C ILE A 187 46.62 -40.64 49.84
N SER A 188 46.80 -41.09 48.59
CA SER A 188 46.45 -42.43 48.15
C SER A 188 47.59 -43.40 48.44
N GLN A 189 47.33 -44.68 48.46
CA GLN A 189 48.37 -45.73 48.61
C GLN A 189 49.45 -45.70 47.55
N ASP A 190 49.17 -45.14 46.36
CA ASP A 190 50.07 -44.97 45.22
C ASP A 190 50.87 -43.66 45.29
N HIS A 191 51.05 -43.04 46.43
CA HIS A 191 51.82 -41.78 46.63
C HIS A 191 51.38 -40.57 45.78
N HIS A 192 50.13 -40.47 45.42
CA HIS A 192 49.52 -39.25 44.82
C HIS A 192 48.43 -38.72 45.72
N TYR A 193 48.14 -37.40 45.64
CA TYR A 193 47.02 -36.81 46.36
C TYR A 193 45.75 -37.02 45.52
N GLN A 194 44.70 -37.44 46.15
CA GLN A 194 43.35 -37.39 45.65
C GLN A 194 42.58 -36.31 46.39
N GLY A 195 41.80 -35.50 45.62
CA GLY A 195 41.12 -34.39 46.23
C GLY A 195 39.80 -34.07 45.57
N ALA A 196 39.08 -33.26 46.30
CA ALA A 196 37.89 -32.60 45.82
C ALA A 196 37.98 -31.08 46.09
N ILE A 197 37.58 -30.28 45.16
CA ILE A 197 37.45 -28.85 45.32
C ILE A 197 36.05 -28.42 44.85
N ALA A 198 35.37 -27.56 45.61
CA ALA A 198 34.10 -27.01 45.27
C ALA A 198 34.01 -25.54 45.70
N SER A 199 33.32 -24.74 44.93
CA SER A 199 32.96 -23.35 45.27
C SER A 199 31.53 -23.08 44.80
N SER A 200 30.75 -22.48 45.67
CA SER A 200 29.37 -22.08 45.34
C SER A 200 29.31 -20.64 44.77
N ASP A 201 30.38 -19.86 44.95
CA ASP A 201 30.42 -18.46 44.57
C ASP A 201 31.81 -18.08 44.07
N ALA A 202 32.07 -18.34 42.82
CA ALA A 202 33.28 -17.90 42.16
C ALA A 202 32.95 -16.82 41.10
N VAL A 203 33.82 -15.85 40.95
CA VAL A 203 33.68 -14.77 39.97
C VAL A 203 34.87 -14.83 39.01
N PHE A 204 34.57 -14.84 37.72
CA PHE A 204 35.60 -14.78 36.67
C PHE A 204 35.56 -13.41 36.00
N GLY A 205 36.71 -12.75 35.94
CA GLY A 205 36.91 -11.52 35.17
C GLY A 205 37.78 -11.81 33.94
N TRP A 206 37.35 -11.36 32.77
CA TRP A 206 38.13 -11.39 31.53
C TRP A 206 38.21 -9.98 30.96
N LYS A 207 39.38 -9.38 30.90
CA LYS A 207 39.58 -7.98 30.61
C LYS A 207 38.69 -7.13 31.54
N ASN A 208 37.82 -6.28 31.04
CA ASN A 208 36.90 -5.44 31.83
C ASN A 208 35.50 -6.05 31.97
N ARG A 209 35.36 -7.36 31.81
CA ARG A 209 34.05 -8.07 31.92
C ARG A 209 34.12 -9.07 33.04
N THR A 210 33.09 -9.09 33.89
CA THR A 210 32.92 -10.06 34.95
C THR A 210 31.77 -11.00 34.60
N LEU A 211 32.03 -12.31 34.65
CA LEU A 211 30.98 -13.30 34.57
C LEU A 211 30.19 -13.34 35.89
N PRO A 212 28.90 -13.63 35.86
CA PRO A 212 28.13 -13.81 37.07
C PRO A 212 28.61 -15.02 37.86
N HIS A 213 28.09 -15.14 39.05
CA HIS A 213 28.44 -16.20 40.03
C HIS A 213 28.55 -17.56 39.38
N LEU A 214 29.73 -18.15 39.48
CA LEU A 214 30.06 -19.51 39.02
C LEU A 214 30.08 -20.44 40.24
N SER A 215 29.35 -21.48 40.21
CA SER A 215 29.54 -22.64 41.11
C SER A 215 30.31 -23.71 40.37
N PHE A 216 31.23 -24.38 41.06
CA PHE A 216 31.94 -25.53 40.50
C PHE A 216 32.25 -26.57 41.56
N ALA A 217 32.35 -27.82 41.13
CA ALA A 217 32.81 -28.93 41.95
C ALA A 217 33.59 -29.94 41.09
N THR A 218 34.68 -30.41 41.61
CA THR A 218 35.49 -31.41 40.92
C THR A 218 36.21 -32.33 41.90
N THR A 219 36.52 -33.54 41.41
CA THR A 219 37.48 -34.47 42.00
C THR A 219 38.69 -34.53 41.11
N PHE A 220 39.86 -34.54 41.70
CA PHE A 220 41.08 -34.58 40.96
C PHE A 220 42.15 -35.50 41.62
N LYS A 221 43.11 -35.92 40.83
CA LYS A 221 44.33 -36.63 41.26
C LYS A 221 45.49 -35.73 40.96
N LEU A 222 46.32 -35.51 41.96
CA LEU A 222 47.49 -34.65 41.87
C LEU A 222 48.76 -35.49 42.00
N TYR A 223 49.53 -35.52 40.93
CA TYR A 223 50.84 -36.15 40.83
C TYR A 223 51.96 -35.09 40.92
N GLY A 224 53.20 -35.48 41.08
CA GLY A 224 54.31 -34.56 41.10
C GLY A 224 54.48 -33.71 39.84
N ASP A 225 54.05 -34.19 38.69
CA ASP A 225 54.18 -33.55 37.37
C ASP A 225 52.87 -33.14 36.71
N GLN A 226 51.73 -33.58 37.25
CA GLN A 226 50.43 -33.32 36.62
C GLN A 226 49.24 -33.37 37.62
N VAL A 227 48.16 -32.68 37.22
CA VAL A 227 46.85 -32.87 37.83
C VAL A 227 45.90 -33.49 36.82
N GLN A 228 45.16 -34.53 37.24
CA GLN A 228 44.10 -35.14 36.46
C GLN A 228 42.76 -34.79 37.12
N VAL A 229 41.89 -34.16 36.34
CA VAL A 229 40.54 -33.79 36.72
C VAL A 229 39.56 -34.82 36.11
N SER A 230 38.91 -35.58 36.94
CA SER A 230 38.05 -36.67 36.49
C SER A 230 36.70 -36.20 36.05
N GLY A 231 36.21 -35.10 36.59
CA GLY A 231 34.95 -34.47 36.21
C GLY A 231 34.74 -33.18 36.98
N LEU A 232 35.05 -32.07 36.36
CA LEU A 232 34.69 -30.76 36.85
C LEU A 232 33.27 -30.40 36.40
N SER A 233 32.32 -30.38 37.32
CA SER A 233 31.00 -29.79 37.06
C SER A 233 31.03 -28.31 37.39
N TRP A 234 30.46 -27.50 36.50
CA TRP A 234 30.34 -26.08 36.76
C TRP A 234 29.00 -25.55 36.32
N GLN A 235 28.53 -24.48 36.96
CA GLN A 235 27.26 -23.84 36.63
C GLN A 235 27.39 -22.32 36.78
N ILE A 236 26.97 -21.60 35.73
CA ILE A 236 26.80 -20.16 35.70
C ILE A 236 25.32 -19.91 35.41
N GLU A 237 24.59 -19.58 36.43
CA GLU A 237 23.13 -19.38 36.30
C GLU A 237 22.42 -20.62 35.68
N ASN A 238 21.89 -20.46 34.43
CA ASN A 238 21.21 -21.54 33.68
C ASN A 238 22.14 -22.27 32.70
N LEU A 239 23.42 -21.89 32.66
CA LEU A 239 24.42 -22.56 31.83
C LEU A 239 25.30 -23.39 32.70
N GLY A 240 25.37 -24.70 32.43
CA GLY A 240 26.20 -25.64 33.16
C GLY A 240 27.06 -26.48 32.23
N GLY A 241 28.01 -27.16 32.81
CA GLY A 241 28.88 -28.04 32.03
C GLY A 241 29.74 -28.96 32.85
N HIS A 242 30.38 -29.85 32.15
CA HIS A 242 31.36 -30.79 32.66
C HIS A 242 32.66 -30.69 31.89
N LEU A 243 33.79 -30.75 32.58
CA LEU A 243 35.13 -30.81 32.03
C LEU A 243 35.90 -31.92 32.69
N ALA A 244 36.60 -32.69 31.89
CA ALA A 244 37.59 -33.70 32.34
C ALA A 244 38.87 -33.57 31.55
N GLY A 245 39.99 -33.85 32.20
CA GLY A 245 41.31 -33.75 31.51
C GLY A 245 42.49 -33.82 32.44
N ALA A 246 43.64 -33.54 31.89
CA ALA A 246 44.91 -33.48 32.61
C ALA A 246 45.70 -32.22 32.27
N LEU A 247 46.33 -31.67 33.26
CA LEU A 247 47.28 -30.57 33.10
C LEU A 247 48.62 -30.99 33.67
N ARG A 248 49.64 -31.03 32.80
CA ARG A 248 51.05 -31.34 33.16
C ARG A 248 51.87 -30.07 33.12
N TRP A 249 52.77 -29.93 34.08
CA TRP A 249 53.68 -28.74 34.18
C TRP A 249 55.16 -29.06 33.97
N THR A 250 55.54 -30.35 33.88
CA THR A 250 56.93 -30.79 33.63
C THR A 250 56.98 -31.68 32.37
N PRO A 251 57.89 -31.49 31.37
CA PRO A 251 58.90 -30.44 31.28
C PRO A 251 58.39 -29.06 30.86
N GLN A 252 57.18 -28.99 30.29
CA GLN A 252 56.50 -27.74 29.90
C GLN A 252 55.03 -27.83 30.23
N LEU A 253 54.43 -26.71 30.52
CA LEU A 253 52.99 -26.66 30.78
C LEU A 253 52.20 -27.09 29.56
N ALA A 254 51.53 -28.24 29.69
CA ALA A 254 50.69 -28.81 28.66
C ALA A 254 49.46 -29.47 29.28
N GLY A 255 48.31 -29.36 28.62
CA GLY A 255 47.09 -29.96 29.07
C GLY A 255 46.16 -30.37 27.95
N ASN A 256 45.41 -31.40 28.22
CA ASN A 256 44.32 -31.85 27.35
C ASN A 256 43.06 -31.97 28.20
N PHE A 257 41.94 -31.59 27.61
CA PHE A 257 40.67 -31.66 28.28
C PHE A 257 39.50 -31.83 27.30
N GLU A 258 38.48 -32.51 27.79
CA GLU A 258 37.18 -32.65 27.11
C GLU A 258 36.15 -31.92 27.91
N PHE A 259 35.24 -31.22 27.22
CA PHE A 259 34.22 -30.50 27.93
C PHE A 259 32.88 -30.57 27.22
N ARG A 260 31.80 -30.49 28.01
CA ARG A 260 30.42 -30.36 27.54
C ARG A 260 29.79 -29.25 28.32
N THR A 261 29.02 -28.42 27.62
CA THR A 261 28.35 -27.27 28.18
C THR A 261 26.93 -27.19 27.61
N ASN A 262 25.95 -26.97 28.46
CA ASN A 262 24.59 -26.78 28.00
C ASN A 262 23.85 -25.77 28.89
N GLY A 263 22.84 -25.09 28.32
CA GLY A 263 21.98 -24.19 29.08
C GLY A 263 21.52 -22.95 28.30
N GLY A 264 20.76 -22.10 28.99
CA GLY A 264 20.19 -20.88 28.41
C GLY A 264 21.22 -19.76 28.24
N LEU A 265 21.23 -19.15 27.06
CA LEU A 265 22.16 -18.06 26.69
C LEU A 265 21.76 -16.69 27.24
N GLN A 266 20.50 -16.47 27.64
CA GLN A 266 19.96 -15.15 27.94
C GLN A 266 20.76 -14.37 29.03
N LYS A 267 21.06 -15.01 30.16
CA LYS A 267 21.78 -14.37 31.26
C LYS A 267 23.26 -14.22 30.95
N LEU A 268 23.88 -15.21 30.31
CA LEU A 268 25.28 -15.15 29.87
C LEU A 268 25.49 -14.03 28.85
N ALA A 269 24.59 -13.91 27.87
CA ALA A 269 24.65 -12.85 26.86
C ALA A 269 24.57 -11.46 27.51
N ARG A 270 23.71 -11.28 28.51
CA ARG A 270 23.62 -10.02 29.27
C ARG A 270 24.92 -9.73 30.03
N ALA A 271 25.45 -10.73 30.73
CA ALA A 271 26.69 -10.57 31.49
C ALA A 271 27.90 -10.23 30.59
N LEU A 272 27.98 -10.85 29.45
CA LEU A 272 29.04 -10.59 28.46
C LEU A 272 28.74 -9.36 27.57
N LYS A 273 27.59 -8.69 27.75
CA LYS A 273 27.14 -7.54 26.95
C LYS A 273 27.08 -7.89 25.45
N ILE A 274 26.65 -9.11 25.13
CA ILE A 274 26.37 -9.54 23.77
C ILE A 274 24.93 -9.09 23.44
N THR A 275 24.78 -7.84 23.08
CA THR A 275 23.50 -7.14 22.92
C THR A 275 22.53 -7.77 21.92
N PRO A 276 22.98 -8.42 20.83
CA PRO A 276 22.03 -8.99 19.86
C PRO A 276 21.36 -10.30 20.33
N VAL A 277 21.85 -10.98 21.38
CA VAL A 277 21.25 -12.25 21.85
C VAL A 277 20.21 -11.99 22.93
N GLU A 278 18.95 -12.30 22.62
CA GLU A 278 17.83 -12.19 23.58
C GLU A 278 17.63 -13.47 24.37
N SER A 279 17.61 -14.63 23.70
CA SER A 279 17.45 -15.95 24.28
C SER A 279 18.04 -17.02 23.36
N GLY A 280 18.11 -18.24 23.84
CA GLY A 280 18.54 -19.43 23.11
C GLY A 280 19.05 -20.49 24.09
N TYR A 281 19.14 -21.72 23.61
CA TYR A 281 19.69 -22.84 24.37
C TYR A 281 20.95 -23.37 23.69
N LEU A 282 22.07 -23.26 24.39
CA LEU A 282 23.41 -23.61 23.90
C LEU A 282 23.77 -25.04 24.30
N TYR A 283 24.32 -25.80 23.38
CA TYR A 283 25.03 -27.07 23.57
C TYR A 283 26.39 -26.96 22.94
N VAL A 284 27.45 -27.20 23.71
CA VAL A 284 28.83 -27.28 23.19
C VAL A 284 29.46 -28.55 23.71
N ASP A 285 30.03 -29.33 22.84
CA ASP A 285 30.89 -30.45 23.18
C ASP A 285 32.22 -30.27 22.44
N GLY A 286 33.33 -30.43 23.14
CA GLY A 286 34.62 -30.19 22.54
C GLY A 286 35.80 -30.79 23.31
N LYS A 287 36.92 -30.78 22.61
CA LYS A 287 38.24 -31.13 23.14
C LYS A 287 39.16 -29.94 23.05
N GLY A 288 39.95 -29.71 24.06
CA GLY A 288 40.91 -28.64 24.08
C GLY A 288 42.28 -29.12 24.45
N ASN A 289 43.30 -28.43 23.94
CA ASN A 289 44.70 -28.65 24.22
C ASN A 289 45.35 -27.31 24.58
N TYR A 290 46.20 -27.33 25.58
CA TYR A 290 47.05 -26.22 25.95
C TYR A 290 48.52 -26.67 25.94
N GLY A 291 49.39 -25.86 25.38
CA GLY A 291 50.83 -26.19 25.32
C GLY A 291 51.67 -25.01 24.82
N ALA A 292 52.89 -25.27 24.38
CA ALA A 292 53.82 -24.25 23.91
C ALA A 292 53.27 -23.40 22.75
N LYS A 293 52.37 -23.94 21.94
CA LYS A 293 51.73 -23.22 20.84
C LYS A 293 50.47 -22.44 21.29
N GLY A 294 50.19 -22.38 22.61
CA GLY A 294 49.03 -21.76 23.22
C GLY A 294 47.82 -22.70 23.27
N PHE A 295 46.62 -22.10 23.45
CA PHE A 295 45.35 -22.82 23.55
C PHE A 295 44.76 -23.13 22.19
N SER A 296 44.30 -24.36 22.02
CA SER A 296 43.49 -24.78 20.88
C SER A 296 42.30 -25.62 21.34
N SER A 297 41.20 -25.52 20.64
CA SER A 297 39.98 -26.29 20.93
C SER A 297 39.23 -26.60 19.66
N GLN A 298 38.62 -27.79 19.62
CA GLN A 298 37.73 -28.19 18.53
C GLN A 298 36.52 -28.96 19.08
N GLY A 299 35.43 -28.88 18.39
CA GLY A 299 34.21 -29.56 18.83
C GLY A 299 33.01 -29.18 18.02
N ARG A 300 31.83 -29.33 18.65
CA ARG A 300 30.55 -29.04 18.06
C ARG A 300 29.80 -28.03 18.91
N ILE A 301 29.14 -27.07 18.25
CA ILE A 301 28.23 -26.12 18.83
C ILE A 301 26.84 -26.35 18.23
N ARG A 302 25.83 -26.40 19.12
CA ARG A 302 24.44 -26.41 18.74
C ARG A 302 23.71 -25.38 19.56
N VAL A 303 23.02 -24.46 18.89
CA VAL A 303 22.13 -23.48 19.53
C VAL A 303 20.74 -23.73 19.02
N ARG A 304 19.78 -23.84 19.93
CA ARG A 304 18.36 -23.98 19.62
C ARG A 304 17.60 -22.76 20.11
N ASP A 305 16.50 -22.41 19.42
CA ASP A 305 15.62 -21.29 19.75
C ASP A 305 16.37 -19.97 19.97
N LEU A 306 17.41 -19.72 19.16
CA LEU A 306 18.16 -18.47 19.20
C LEU A 306 17.29 -17.33 18.75
N LYS A 307 16.97 -16.40 19.65
CA LYS A 307 16.30 -15.15 19.36
C LYS A 307 17.26 -13.99 19.44
N LEU A 308 17.25 -13.17 18.39
CA LEU A 308 18.11 -11.98 18.30
C LEU A 308 17.28 -10.72 18.47
N LYS A 309 17.75 -9.81 19.28
CA LYS A 309 17.17 -8.48 19.47
C LYS A 309 18.11 -7.44 18.87
N THR A 310 17.84 -7.08 17.61
CA THR A 310 18.56 -6.02 16.90
C THR A 310 17.58 -4.90 16.52
N SER A 311 18.06 -3.67 16.44
CA SER A 311 17.26 -2.56 15.93
C SER A 311 17.02 -2.78 14.42
N GLY A 312 15.80 -3.16 14.05
CA GLY A 312 15.40 -3.30 12.65
C GLY A 312 15.34 -4.73 12.09
N VAL A 313 15.82 -5.77 12.82
CA VAL A 313 15.72 -7.15 12.36
C VAL A 313 15.21 -8.06 13.48
N LYS A 314 14.14 -8.82 13.23
CA LYS A 314 13.53 -9.78 14.17
C LYS A 314 13.36 -11.14 13.48
N PRO A 315 14.41 -11.95 13.36
CA PRO A 315 14.39 -13.15 12.54
C PRO A 315 13.56 -14.31 13.13
N GLY A 316 12.88 -14.11 14.26
CA GLY A 316 12.18 -15.18 14.95
C GLY A 316 13.14 -16.15 15.64
N SER A 317 12.80 -17.43 15.68
CA SER A 317 13.61 -18.50 16.25
C SER A 317 14.58 -19.07 15.20
N LEU A 318 15.86 -19.20 15.56
CA LEU A 318 16.93 -19.73 14.72
C LEU A 318 17.57 -20.93 15.41
N ASP A 319 17.86 -21.98 14.67
CA ASP A 319 18.64 -23.12 15.12
C ASP A 319 19.97 -23.19 14.37
N LEU A 320 21.08 -23.25 15.13
CA LEU A 320 22.44 -23.34 14.61
C LEU A 320 23.09 -24.65 15.01
N THR A 321 23.64 -25.37 14.06
CA THR A 321 24.52 -26.52 14.30
C THR A 321 25.80 -26.34 13.52
N THR A 322 26.95 -26.48 14.22
CA THR A 322 28.26 -26.28 13.60
C THR A 322 29.34 -27.07 14.31
N ASN A 323 30.41 -27.39 13.56
CA ASN A 323 31.66 -27.75 14.13
C ASN A 323 32.53 -26.48 14.25
N TYR A 324 33.45 -26.46 15.20
CA TYR A 324 34.38 -25.35 15.36
C TYR A 324 35.80 -25.81 15.62
N GLU A 325 36.76 -25.02 15.20
CA GLU A 325 38.20 -25.14 15.46
C GLU A 325 38.71 -23.76 15.94
N PHE A 326 39.26 -23.75 17.13
CA PHE A 326 39.85 -22.53 17.69
C PHE A 326 41.34 -22.71 17.93
N ALA A 327 42.18 -21.91 17.35
CA ALA A 327 43.62 -21.92 17.60
C ALA A 327 44.21 -20.53 17.32
N ARG A 328 45.21 -20.13 18.12
CA ARG A 328 45.97 -18.87 17.93
C ARG A 328 45.08 -17.63 17.72
N GLY A 329 43.98 -17.54 18.44
CA GLY A 329 43.03 -16.42 18.33
C GLY A 329 42.21 -16.41 17.06
N ARG A 330 42.15 -17.53 16.30
CA ARG A 330 41.29 -17.70 15.15
C ARG A 330 40.29 -18.80 15.44
N LEU A 331 39.00 -18.45 15.31
CA LEU A 331 37.90 -19.39 15.35
C LEU A 331 37.49 -19.70 13.90
N ARG A 332 37.62 -20.95 13.50
CA ARG A 332 37.20 -21.48 12.22
C ARG A 332 35.93 -22.33 12.42
N ILE A 333 34.96 -22.11 11.62
CA ILE A 333 33.71 -22.86 11.54
C ILE A 333 33.70 -23.49 10.14
N PRO A 334 34.19 -24.73 10.00
CA PRO A 334 34.36 -25.33 8.67
C PRO A 334 33.04 -25.69 8.00
N ASN A 335 32.00 -25.89 8.80
CA ASN A 335 30.66 -26.13 8.31
C ASN A 335 29.65 -25.69 9.37
N PHE A 336 28.66 -24.96 8.95
CA PHE A 336 27.49 -24.68 9.79
C PHE A 336 26.20 -25.03 9.05
N THR A 337 25.15 -25.29 9.81
CA THR A 337 23.79 -25.33 9.33
C THR A 337 22.97 -24.43 10.23
N LEU A 338 22.37 -23.41 9.63
CA LEU A 338 21.44 -22.49 10.27
C LEU A 338 20.05 -22.73 9.69
N THR A 339 19.07 -23.00 10.53
CA THR A 339 17.67 -23.14 10.14
C THR A 339 16.82 -22.10 10.84
N GLY A 340 15.88 -21.49 10.13
CA GLY A 340 14.98 -20.44 10.59
C GLY A 340 14.41 -19.69 9.40
N LEU A 341 13.38 -18.87 9.61
CA LEU A 341 12.69 -18.17 8.53
C LEU A 341 12.23 -19.11 7.40
N GLN A 342 11.86 -20.36 7.77
CA GLN A 342 11.55 -21.45 6.83
C GLN A 342 12.70 -21.82 5.88
N ALA A 343 13.90 -21.38 6.17
CA ALA A 343 15.09 -21.54 5.35
C ALA A 343 16.14 -22.42 5.98
N ARG A 344 17.06 -22.89 5.15
CA ARG A 344 18.30 -23.54 5.56
C ARG A 344 19.50 -22.86 4.92
N ALA A 345 20.39 -22.32 5.76
CA ALA A 345 21.67 -21.81 5.32
C ALA A 345 22.80 -22.74 5.77
N GLN A 346 23.74 -23.02 4.88
CA GLN A 346 24.91 -23.86 5.12
C GLN A 346 26.16 -23.15 4.59
N GLY A 347 27.29 -23.38 5.27
CA GLY A 347 28.53 -22.74 4.82
C GLY A 347 29.67 -22.87 5.80
N ASP A 348 30.62 -21.99 5.67
CA ASP A 348 31.77 -21.86 6.57
C ASP A 348 31.94 -20.41 7.05
N ALA A 349 32.60 -20.25 8.20
CA ALA A 349 32.92 -18.94 8.71
C ALA A 349 34.28 -18.95 9.42
N THR A 350 34.95 -17.82 9.41
CA THR A 350 36.20 -17.61 10.13
C THR A 350 36.16 -16.29 10.87
N LEU A 351 36.42 -16.32 12.19
CA LEU A 351 36.58 -15.14 13.03
C LEU A 351 38.04 -15.03 13.51
N SER A 352 38.72 -13.99 13.11
CA SER A 352 40.09 -13.68 13.50
C SER A 352 40.11 -12.63 14.61
N LEU A 353 40.36 -13.07 15.85
CA LEU A 353 40.45 -12.18 17.02
C LEU A 353 41.90 -11.61 17.19
N ALA A 354 42.86 -12.20 16.46
CA ALA A 354 44.27 -11.79 16.46
C ALA A 354 44.53 -10.55 15.59
N THR A 355 43.63 -10.26 14.63
CA THR A 355 43.73 -9.03 13.82
C THR A 355 43.23 -7.83 14.61
N ARG A 356 43.77 -6.65 14.29
CA ARG A 356 43.33 -5.39 14.91
C ARG A 356 42.89 -4.44 13.80
N PRO A 357 41.60 -4.18 13.62
CA PRO A 357 40.45 -4.74 14.33
C PRO A 357 40.16 -6.22 14.02
N PRO A 358 39.37 -6.91 14.88
CA PRO A 358 38.89 -8.26 14.61
C PRO A 358 38.08 -8.33 13.32
N GLN A 359 38.27 -9.42 12.57
CA GLN A 359 37.61 -9.61 11.26
C GLN A 359 36.90 -10.96 11.23
N ALA A 360 35.72 -10.98 10.64
CA ALA A 360 34.97 -12.20 10.32
C ALA A 360 34.72 -12.32 8.82
N VAL A 361 34.82 -13.53 8.31
CA VAL A 361 34.48 -13.88 6.93
C VAL A 361 33.44 -15.01 6.97
N LEU A 362 32.40 -14.91 6.19
CA LEU A 362 31.31 -15.86 6.08
C LEU A 362 31.08 -16.20 4.61
N HIS A 363 31.02 -17.50 4.30
CA HIS A 363 30.53 -18.01 3.03
C HIS A 363 29.31 -18.88 3.33
N SER A 364 28.19 -18.60 2.69
CA SER A 364 26.97 -19.35 2.93
C SER A 364 26.19 -19.61 1.67
N GLN A 365 25.59 -20.78 1.60
CA GLN A 365 24.56 -21.16 0.63
C GLN A 365 23.23 -21.21 1.34
N ILE A 366 22.29 -20.44 0.86
CA ILE A 366 20.91 -20.32 1.37
C ILE A 366 19.99 -21.13 0.48
N LYS A 367 19.06 -21.88 1.06
CA LYS A 367 18.04 -22.66 0.34
C LYS A 367 16.67 -22.37 0.92
N HIS A 368 15.71 -22.06 0.02
CA HIS A 368 14.30 -21.90 0.30
C HIS A 368 13.98 -20.85 1.40
N LEU A 369 14.69 -19.71 1.41
CA LEU A 369 14.37 -18.60 2.30
C LEU A 369 13.08 -17.94 1.85
N ASP A 370 12.04 -18.03 2.66
CA ASP A 370 10.77 -17.42 2.38
C ASP A 370 10.87 -15.88 2.48
N LEU A 371 10.55 -15.20 1.39
CA LEU A 371 10.58 -13.74 1.30
C LEU A 371 9.60 -13.09 2.28
N SER A 372 8.43 -13.69 2.50
CA SER A 372 7.43 -13.16 3.43
C SER A 372 7.92 -13.27 4.87
N ALA A 373 8.58 -14.37 5.23
CA ALA A 373 9.22 -14.52 6.53
C ALA A 373 10.39 -13.52 6.71
N LEU A 374 11.18 -13.27 5.67
CA LEU A 374 12.24 -12.26 5.68
C LEU A 374 11.69 -10.84 5.86
N MET A 375 10.60 -10.49 5.18
CA MET A 375 9.95 -9.19 5.33
C MET A 375 9.40 -8.99 6.74
N GLN A 376 8.78 -10.01 7.34
CA GLN A 376 8.33 -9.95 8.73
C GLN A 376 9.52 -9.74 9.69
N ALA A 377 10.66 -10.34 9.37
CA ALA A 377 11.88 -10.16 10.14
C ALA A 377 12.49 -8.75 10.00
N ILE A 378 12.27 -8.05 8.88
CA ILE A 378 12.84 -6.73 8.59
C ILE A 378 11.71 -5.72 8.29
N PRO A 379 11.15 -5.05 9.32
CA PRO A 379 9.99 -4.15 9.16
C PRO A 379 10.21 -2.99 8.18
N GLY A 380 11.45 -2.57 7.95
CA GLY A 380 11.79 -1.54 6.97
C GLY A 380 11.50 -1.99 5.53
N VAL A 381 11.84 -3.23 5.19
CA VAL A 381 11.58 -3.85 3.89
C VAL A 381 10.07 -4.09 3.72
N ALA A 382 9.40 -4.56 4.78
CA ALA A 382 7.95 -4.78 4.76
C ALA A 382 7.16 -3.50 4.43
N ARG A 383 7.61 -2.33 4.89
CA ARG A 383 6.95 -1.05 4.55
C ARG A 383 7.13 -0.67 3.09
N ALA A 384 8.26 -1.01 2.49
CA ALA A 384 8.57 -0.59 1.14
C ALA A 384 7.88 -1.45 0.07
N ILE A 385 7.86 -2.77 0.25
CA ILE A 385 7.38 -3.71 -0.77
C ILE A 385 6.24 -4.62 -0.30
N GLY A 386 5.89 -4.57 0.99
CA GLY A 386 4.86 -5.41 1.60
C GLY A 386 3.44 -5.20 1.07
N ILE A 387 3.18 -4.04 0.46
CA ILE A 387 1.87 -3.69 -0.13
C ILE A 387 1.46 -4.69 -1.24
N LEU A 388 2.43 -5.21 -1.98
CA LEU A 388 2.21 -6.21 -3.04
C LEU A 388 2.05 -7.64 -2.52
N HIS A 389 2.34 -7.89 -1.23
CA HIS A 389 2.42 -9.24 -0.66
C HIS A 389 3.26 -10.19 -1.52
N PRO A 390 4.52 -9.82 -1.85
CA PRO A 390 5.35 -10.63 -2.73
C PRO A 390 5.69 -11.96 -2.08
N GLN A 391 5.63 -13.04 -2.88
CA GLN A 391 5.91 -14.41 -2.43
C GLN A 391 7.01 -15.02 -3.28
N ALA A 392 8.08 -15.46 -2.64
CA ALA A 392 9.16 -16.18 -3.29
C ALA A 392 9.94 -17.03 -2.29
N LEU A 393 10.51 -18.11 -2.78
CA LEU A 393 11.54 -18.88 -2.11
C LEU A 393 12.90 -18.45 -2.68
N MET A 394 13.71 -17.82 -1.84
CA MET A 394 15.04 -17.36 -2.24
C MET A 394 16.08 -18.44 -1.97
N SER A 395 16.88 -18.73 -2.98
CA SER A 395 18.03 -19.64 -2.88
C SER A 395 19.25 -18.99 -3.51
N GLY A 396 20.45 -19.29 -2.99
CA GLY A 396 21.67 -18.71 -3.56
C GLY A 396 22.86 -18.67 -2.62
N VAL A 397 23.81 -17.82 -2.94
CA VAL A 397 25.06 -17.67 -2.20
C VAL A 397 25.13 -16.28 -1.57
N LEU A 398 25.57 -16.23 -0.31
CA LEU A 398 25.87 -15.02 0.43
C LEU A 398 27.26 -15.11 1.02
N ASN A 399 28.16 -14.24 0.59
CA ASN A 399 29.51 -14.08 1.15
C ASN A 399 29.56 -12.75 1.90
N ALA A 400 30.07 -12.74 3.12
CA ALA A 400 30.14 -11.54 3.91
C ALA A 400 31.49 -11.40 4.62
N THR A 401 32.03 -10.21 4.68
CA THR A 401 33.21 -9.83 5.44
C THR A 401 32.86 -8.72 6.40
N TRP A 402 33.11 -8.94 7.67
CA TRP A 402 32.85 -7.98 8.74
C TRP A 402 34.14 -7.60 9.46
N GLN A 403 34.30 -6.34 9.77
CA GLN A 403 35.34 -5.81 10.64
C GLN A 403 34.74 -5.02 11.79
N GLN A 404 35.30 -5.22 12.99
CA GLN A 404 34.82 -4.50 14.18
C GLN A 404 35.00 -3.00 14.01
N ASN A 405 33.91 -2.21 14.28
CA ASN A 405 33.82 -0.75 14.18
C ASN A 405 34.05 -0.16 12.77
N SER A 406 33.98 -0.94 11.70
CA SER A 406 34.13 -0.38 10.37
C SER A 406 33.00 -0.76 9.41
N ARG A 407 33.02 -1.92 8.80
CA ARG A 407 32.19 -2.19 7.62
C ARG A 407 31.77 -3.64 7.55
N LEU A 408 30.53 -3.88 7.16
CA LEU A 408 30.03 -5.16 6.69
C LEU A 408 29.95 -5.08 5.17
N GLU A 409 30.75 -5.83 4.49
CA GLU A 409 30.68 -6.02 3.04
C GLU A 409 30.08 -7.38 2.76
N SER A 410 29.02 -7.43 1.96
CA SER A 410 28.42 -8.69 1.55
C SER A 410 28.22 -8.74 0.05
N GLN A 411 28.45 -9.90 -0.53
CA GLN A 411 28.17 -10.21 -1.92
C GLN A 411 27.13 -11.30 -1.96
N PHE A 412 26.14 -11.15 -2.83
CA PHE A 412 25.06 -12.11 -2.96
C PHE A 412 24.80 -12.46 -4.43
N ASP A 413 24.37 -13.70 -4.62
CA ASP A 413 23.82 -14.20 -5.89
C ASP A 413 22.60 -15.04 -5.51
N LEU A 414 21.43 -14.47 -5.70
CA LEU A 414 20.15 -14.99 -5.24
C LEU A 414 19.24 -15.29 -6.42
N GLN A 415 18.56 -16.42 -6.36
CA GLN A 415 17.48 -16.83 -7.25
C GLN A 415 16.17 -16.82 -6.50
N PHE A 416 15.12 -16.37 -7.15
CA PHE A 416 13.76 -16.30 -6.65
C PHE A 416 12.91 -17.29 -7.39
N ASP A 417 12.28 -18.20 -6.67
CA ASP A 417 11.35 -19.20 -7.20
C ASP A 417 9.99 -19.05 -6.52
N PRO A 418 8.86 -19.23 -7.23
CA PRO A 418 7.55 -19.14 -6.65
C PRO A 418 7.31 -20.32 -5.69
N PRO A 419 6.58 -20.16 -4.58
CA PRO A 419 6.22 -21.27 -3.72
C PRO A 419 5.22 -22.22 -4.41
N GLU A 420 5.35 -23.53 -4.21
CA GLU A 420 4.45 -24.54 -4.80
C GLU A 420 2.97 -24.39 -4.37
N ALA A 421 2.74 -23.93 -3.14
CA ALA A 421 1.42 -23.66 -2.60
C ALA A 421 1.47 -22.37 -1.75
N PRO A 422 0.98 -21.24 -2.28
CA PRO A 422 0.95 -19.99 -1.52
C PRO A 422 -0.01 -20.09 -0.34
N ALA A 423 0.47 -19.82 0.84
CA ALA A 423 -0.32 -19.85 2.08
C ALA A 423 -1.34 -18.70 2.18
N GLN A 424 -1.17 -17.62 1.41
CA GLN A 424 -2.03 -16.44 1.37
C GLN A 424 -2.09 -15.89 -0.06
N PRO A 425 -3.13 -15.15 -0.45
CA PRO A 425 -3.14 -14.46 -1.72
C PRO A 425 -2.01 -13.42 -1.78
N GLY A 426 -1.14 -13.52 -2.76
CA GLY A 426 0.01 -12.65 -2.97
C GLY A 426 0.58 -12.80 -4.37
N VAL A 427 1.53 -11.94 -4.74
CA VAL A 427 2.15 -11.93 -6.06
C VAL A 427 3.39 -12.84 -6.06
N PRO A 428 3.39 -13.95 -6.81
CA PRO A 428 4.56 -14.81 -6.92
C PRO A 428 5.68 -14.09 -7.69
N LEU A 429 6.92 -14.19 -7.16
CA LEU A 429 8.10 -13.63 -7.80
C LEU A 429 9.00 -14.75 -8.32
N THR A 430 9.56 -14.50 -9.50
CA THR A 430 10.63 -15.32 -10.10
C THR A 430 11.77 -14.42 -10.53
N GLY A 431 12.97 -14.99 -10.70
CA GLY A 431 14.11 -14.23 -11.22
C GLY A 431 15.39 -14.39 -10.43
N HIS A 432 16.25 -13.40 -10.55
CA HIS A 432 17.54 -13.41 -9.86
C HIS A 432 18.00 -12.01 -9.47
N ALA A 433 18.87 -11.95 -8.46
CA ALA A 433 19.55 -10.72 -8.08
C ALA A 433 21.00 -11.04 -7.67
N ARG A 434 21.93 -10.38 -8.31
CA ARG A 434 23.37 -10.50 -8.06
C ARG A 434 23.94 -9.13 -7.74
N GLY A 435 24.68 -9.04 -6.64
CA GLY A 435 25.21 -7.74 -6.24
C GLY A 435 25.99 -7.78 -4.95
N SER A 436 26.16 -6.60 -4.35
CA SER A 436 26.78 -6.42 -3.05
C SER A 436 25.99 -5.43 -2.19
N LEU A 437 26.05 -5.62 -0.88
CA LEU A 437 25.51 -4.71 0.14
C LEU A 437 26.62 -4.34 1.10
N ASP A 438 26.94 -3.07 1.15
CA ASP A 438 27.92 -2.49 2.04
C ASP A 438 27.22 -1.73 3.15
N VAL A 439 27.47 -2.12 4.39
CA VAL A 439 26.87 -1.50 5.57
C VAL A 439 27.99 -1.00 6.48
N GLY A 440 28.12 0.31 6.60
CA GLY A 440 29.08 0.98 7.45
C GLY A 440 28.46 2.22 8.11
N ARG A 441 29.11 3.37 7.97
CA ARG A 441 28.50 4.66 8.32
C ARG A 441 27.38 5.04 7.34
N GLN A 442 27.42 4.47 6.17
CA GLN A 442 26.49 4.63 5.07
C GLN A 442 26.15 3.26 4.51
N VAL A 443 24.97 3.11 3.97
CA VAL A 443 24.53 1.88 3.33
C VAL A 443 24.58 2.07 1.83
N LEU A 444 25.17 1.10 1.11
CA LEU A 444 25.23 1.07 -0.34
C LEU A 444 24.86 -0.32 -0.85
N LEU A 445 23.79 -0.40 -1.62
CA LEU A 445 23.40 -1.57 -2.40
C LEU A 445 23.91 -1.40 -3.83
N THR A 446 24.66 -2.37 -4.32
CA THR A 446 25.10 -2.42 -5.72
C THR A 446 24.49 -3.66 -6.37
N LEU A 447 23.70 -3.48 -7.40
CA LEU A 447 23.18 -4.54 -8.24
C LEU A 447 24.00 -4.61 -9.53
N ASN A 448 24.69 -5.72 -9.72
CA ASN A 448 25.42 -5.98 -10.95
C ASN A 448 24.48 -6.46 -12.05
N ASP A 449 23.47 -7.22 -11.63
CA ASP A 449 22.43 -7.77 -12.48
C ASP A 449 21.28 -8.23 -11.59
N ALA A 450 20.09 -7.71 -11.83
CA ALA A 450 18.89 -8.15 -11.14
C ALA A 450 17.72 -8.11 -12.12
N GLU A 451 17.01 -9.21 -12.21
CA GLU A 451 15.77 -9.32 -12.96
C GLU A 451 14.76 -10.11 -12.13
N ILE A 452 13.69 -9.45 -11.75
CA ILE A 452 12.60 -10.03 -10.96
C ILE A 452 11.32 -9.90 -11.76
N ALA A 453 10.63 -11.00 -11.92
CA ALA A 453 9.38 -11.09 -12.65
C ALA A 453 8.23 -11.51 -11.72
N THR A 454 7.07 -10.94 -11.97
CA THR A 454 5.76 -11.34 -11.51
C THR A 454 5.02 -11.99 -12.69
N PRO A 455 3.80 -12.52 -12.53
CA PRO A 455 3.04 -13.09 -13.65
C PRO A 455 2.84 -12.12 -14.83
N HIS A 456 2.72 -10.83 -14.56
CA HIS A 456 2.43 -9.83 -15.58
C HIS A 456 3.49 -8.74 -15.73
N SER A 457 4.51 -8.73 -14.86
CA SER A 457 5.50 -7.65 -14.86
C SER A 457 6.93 -8.17 -14.69
N THR A 458 7.90 -7.40 -15.20
CA THR A 458 9.32 -7.67 -15.02
C THR A 458 10.04 -6.38 -14.63
N VAL A 459 10.88 -6.45 -13.62
CA VAL A 459 11.76 -5.37 -13.17
C VAL A 459 13.21 -5.80 -13.36
N ALA A 460 13.95 -5.11 -14.19
CA ALA A 460 15.40 -5.27 -14.30
C ALA A 460 16.10 -4.04 -13.70
N ALA A 461 17.11 -4.27 -12.87
CA ALA A 461 17.85 -3.19 -12.21
C ALA A 461 19.35 -3.46 -12.22
N ARG A 462 20.15 -2.39 -12.46
CA ARG A 462 21.61 -2.43 -12.44
C ARG A 462 22.18 -1.10 -11.99
N GLY A 463 23.17 -1.11 -11.11
CA GLY A 463 23.80 0.09 -10.60
C GLY A 463 23.93 0.10 -9.09
N ALA A 464 24.19 1.27 -8.51
CA ALA A 464 24.34 1.42 -7.07
C ALA A 464 23.31 2.38 -6.49
N PHE A 465 22.74 2.05 -5.33
CA PHE A 465 21.79 2.89 -4.62
C PHE A 465 22.07 2.86 -3.10
N GLY A 466 22.09 4.03 -2.47
CA GLY A 466 22.53 4.12 -1.10
C GLY A 466 22.23 5.47 -0.40
N ASP A 467 22.91 5.69 0.73
CA ASP A 467 22.79 6.94 1.50
C ASP A 467 23.58 8.11 0.88
N THR A 468 24.47 7.80 -0.05
CA THR A 468 25.22 8.77 -0.85
C THR A 468 25.13 8.42 -2.31
N ARG A 469 25.55 9.27 -3.18
CA ARG A 469 25.59 9.14 -4.66
C ARG A 469 25.02 7.83 -5.21
N SER A 470 23.82 7.88 -5.66
CA SER A 470 23.10 6.73 -6.20
C SER A 470 22.92 6.92 -7.70
N SER A 471 23.16 5.85 -8.45
CA SER A 471 22.81 5.75 -9.85
C SER A 471 22.49 4.30 -10.15
N MET A 472 21.21 4.01 -10.29
CA MET A 472 20.69 2.68 -10.61
C MET A 472 19.77 2.78 -11.82
N THR A 473 20.10 2.11 -12.89
CA THR A 473 19.23 1.99 -14.06
C THR A 473 18.16 0.95 -13.76
N VAL A 474 16.91 1.29 -14.05
CA VAL A 474 15.75 0.41 -13.86
C VAL A 474 14.94 0.34 -15.15
N LYS A 475 14.57 -0.86 -15.53
CA LYS A 475 13.60 -1.14 -16.59
C LYS A 475 12.45 -1.93 -15.99
N PHE A 476 11.27 -1.38 -16.08
CA PHE A 476 10.02 -2.02 -15.67
C PHE A 476 9.14 -2.27 -16.88
N VAL A 477 8.67 -3.49 -17.04
CA VAL A 477 7.76 -3.90 -18.13
C VAL A 477 6.56 -4.55 -17.48
N THR A 478 5.37 -4.17 -17.88
CA THR A 478 4.14 -4.81 -17.42
C THR A 478 3.15 -5.01 -18.57
N SER A 479 2.40 -6.09 -18.52
CA SER A 479 1.27 -6.37 -19.41
C SER A 479 -0.09 -6.15 -18.74
N ASP A 480 -0.12 -5.95 -17.42
CA ASP A 480 -1.34 -5.71 -16.65
C ASP A 480 -1.07 -4.80 -15.45
N PHE A 481 -1.71 -3.63 -15.43
CA PHE A 481 -1.65 -2.71 -14.30
C PHE A 481 -2.49 -3.15 -13.10
N GLU A 482 -3.43 -4.09 -13.27
CA GLU A 482 -4.26 -4.55 -12.15
C GLU A 482 -3.41 -5.25 -11.06
N GLU A 483 -2.29 -5.87 -11.46
CA GLU A 483 -1.30 -6.42 -10.53
C GLU A 483 -0.74 -5.36 -9.54
N TRP A 484 -0.69 -4.09 -9.98
CA TRP A 484 -0.16 -2.96 -9.22
C TRP A 484 -1.23 -2.14 -8.52
N ARG A 485 -2.50 -2.58 -8.60
CA ARG A 485 -3.63 -1.91 -7.92
C ARG A 485 -3.38 -1.63 -6.44
N PRO A 486 -2.83 -2.57 -5.61
CA PRO A 486 -2.57 -2.29 -4.21
C PRO A 486 -1.62 -1.11 -3.98
N VAL A 487 -0.66 -0.90 -4.89
CA VAL A 487 0.26 0.25 -4.84
C VAL A 487 -0.45 1.54 -5.24
N ALA A 488 -1.29 1.47 -6.29
CA ALA A 488 -2.06 2.62 -6.75
C ALA A 488 -3.08 3.10 -5.70
N GLU A 489 -3.73 2.19 -4.99
CA GLU A 489 -4.68 2.50 -3.91
C GLU A 489 -4.06 3.34 -2.78
N VAL A 490 -2.78 3.10 -2.47
CA VAL A 490 -2.05 3.88 -1.46
C VAL A 490 -1.69 5.28 -1.95
N LEU A 491 -1.43 5.43 -3.27
CA LEU A 491 -0.97 6.68 -3.87
C LEU A 491 -2.11 7.61 -4.31
N ILE A 492 -3.25 7.04 -4.76
CA ILE A 492 -4.31 7.79 -5.47
C ILE A 492 -5.70 7.61 -4.80
N GLU A 493 -5.81 6.88 -3.69
CA GLU A 493 -7.08 6.56 -2.99
C GLU A 493 -8.17 5.96 -3.92
N THR A 494 -7.76 5.23 -4.95
CA THR A 494 -8.70 4.56 -5.85
C THR A 494 -9.25 3.29 -5.20
N ARG A 495 -10.54 3.27 -4.92
CA ARG A 495 -11.23 2.10 -4.32
C ARG A 495 -11.79 1.11 -5.35
N ASN A 496 -11.66 1.38 -6.63
CA ASN A 496 -12.19 0.57 -7.72
C ASN A 496 -11.04 0.01 -8.58
N SER A 497 -11.36 -0.85 -9.57
CA SER A 497 -10.40 -1.37 -10.55
C SER A 497 -9.51 -0.28 -11.16
N MET A 498 -8.31 -0.65 -11.58
CA MET A 498 -7.41 0.30 -12.26
C MET A 498 -8.12 0.93 -13.46
N PRO A 499 -8.01 2.26 -13.62
CA PRO A 499 -8.70 2.96 -14.71
C PRO A 499 -8.11 2.64 -16.10
N VAL A 500 -6.98 1.95 -16.14
CA VAL A 500 -6.24 1.59 -17.36
C VAL A 500 -6.16 0.08 -17.51
N THR A 501 -6.62 -0.44 -18.66
CA THR A 501 -6.45 -1.84 -19.03
C THR A 501 -5.52 -1.92 -20.23
N LEU A 502 -4.42 -2.65 -20.11
CA LEU A 502 -3.44 -2.81 -21.17
C LEU A 502 -3.87 -3.89 -22.18
N HIS A 503 -3.68 -3.61 -23.45
CA HIS A 503 -3.77 -4.58 -24.56
C HIS A 503 -2.40 -4.88 -25.18
N SER A 504 -1.38 -4.19 -24.70
CA SER A 504 0.04 -4.39 -25.02
C SER A 504 0.87 -3.99 -23.82
N GLN A 505 2.17 -4.29 -23.87
CA GLN A 505 3.06 -3.98 -22.76
C GLN A 505 3.24 -2.47 -22.55
N ALA A 506 3.31 -2.09 -21.27
CA ALA A 506 3.82 -0.81 -20.85
C ALA A 506 5.26 -0.98 -20.35
N VAL A 507 6.13 -0.07 -20.74
CA VAL A 507 7.56 -0.10 -20.42
C VAL A 507 7.97 1.24 -19.79
N PHE A 508 8.56 1.16 -18.62
CA PHE A 508 9.30 2.26 -18.03
C PHE A 508 10.81 1.94 -18.11
N ALA A 509 11.60 2.90 -18.59
CA ALA A 509 13.06 2.79 -18.59
C ALA A 509 13.65 4.09 -18.06
N GLY A 510 14.45 4.00 -17.01
CA GLY A 510 14.99 5.16 -16.34
C GLY A 510 16.07 4.85 -15.32
N ASN A 511 16.40 5.88 -14.54
CA ASN A 511 17.40 5.83 -13.49
C ASN A 511 16.78 6.20 -12.16
N ILE A 512 17.21 5.53 -11.10
CA ILE A 512 16.98 5.94 -9.72
C ILE A 512 18.26 6.60 -9.22
N SER A 513 18.13 7.83 -8.74
CA SER A 513 19.21 8.62 -8.16
C SER A 513 18.84 9.14 -6.78
N GLY A 514 19.70 9.92 -6.13
CA GLY A 514 19.45 10.43 -4.78
C GLY A 514 19.89 9.48 -3.66
N THR A 515 19.16 9.43 -2.55
CA THR A 515 19.44 8.61 -1.37
C THR A 515 18.26 7.72 -1.03
N PHE A 516 18.43 6.73 -0.14
CA PHE A 516 17.32 5.90 0.35
C PHE A 516 16.18 6.73 0.98
N SER A 517 16.50 7.84 1.63
CA SER A 517 15.50 8.73 2.24
C SER A 517 14.87 9.71 1.27
N ASN A 518 15.55 10.01 0.18
CA ASN A 518 15.12 10.97 -0.84
C ASN A 518 15.47 10.47 -2.24
N PRO A 519 14.82 9.38 -2.72
CA PRO A 519 15.06 8.85 -4.05
C PRO A 519 14.43 9.74 -5.12
N GLU A 520 15.08 9.82 -6.26
CA GLU A 520 14.60 10.47 -7.47
C GLU A 520 14.61 9.46 -8.61
N ILE A 521 13.44 9.26 -9.21
CA ILE A 521 13.23 8.31 -10.31
C ILE A 521 12.98 9.16 -11.55
N GLU A 522 13.84 9.03 -12.54
CA GLU A 522 13.72 9.73 -13.81
C GLU A 522 13.80 8.75 -14.97
N GLY A 523 12.90 8.88 -15.93
CA GLY A 523 12.88 7.96 -17.07
C GLY A 523 11.76 8.24 -18.05
N GLN A 524 11.64 7.33 -19.00
CA GLN A 524 10.58 7.37 -20.00
C GLN A 524 9.62 6.19 -19.80
N ILE A 525 8.33 6.49 -19.84
CA ILE A 525 7.28 5.50 -19.91
C ILE A 525 6.73 5.46 -21.34
N THR A 526 6.50 4.24 -21.83
CA THR A 526 5.82 3.97 -23.09
C THR A 526 4.79 2.88 -22.88
N ALA A 527 3.59 3.07 -23.41
CA ALA A 527 2.57 2.03 -23.46
C ALA A 527 2.04 1.98 -24.90
N GLY A 528 1.81 0.78 -25.40
CA GLY A 528 1.13 0.57 -26.68
C GLY A 528 -0.38 0.67 -26.49
N LYS A 529 -1.15 -0.21 -27.13
CA LYS A 529 -2.61 -0.16 -27.04
C LYS A 529 -3.12 -0.44 -25.62
N PHE A 530 -3.99 0.45 -25.13
CA PHE A 530 -4.61 0.34 -23.83
C PHE A 530 -5.99 1.00 -23.80
N ASN A 531 -6.83 0.56 -22.87
CA ASN A 531 -8.16 1.13 -22.63
C ASN A 531 -8.09 2.11 -21.45
N TYR A 532 -8.60 3.32 -21.66
CA TYR A 532 -8.77 4.31 -20.61
C TYR A 532 -10.02 5.15 -20.89
N GLY A 533 -10.88 5.30 -19.87
CA GLY A 533 -12.13 6.04 -20.00
C GLY A 533 -13.09 5.47 -21.07
N GLY A 534 -13.07 4.14 -21.30
CA GLY A 534 -13.87 3.47 -22.31
C GLY A 534 -13.36 3.61 -23.75
N TRP A 535 -12.18 4.19 -23.95
CA TRP A 535 -11.55 4.35 -25.27
C TRP A 535 -10.30 3.52 -25.39
N LEU A 536 -10.11 2.91 -26.57
CA LEU A 536 -8.91 2.16 -26.93
C LEU A 536 -7.88 3.12 -27.53
N TRP A 537 -6.94 3.56 -26.72
CA TRP A 537 -5.82 4.41 -27.12
C TRP A 537 -4.72 3.60 -27.81
N ASP A 538 -4.10 4.15 -28.82
CA ASP A 538 -3.06 3.47 -29.60
C ASP A 538 -1.70 3.48 -28.92
N SER A 539 -1.34 4.57 -28.27
CA SER A 539 -0.07 4.66 -27.54
C SER A 539 -0.01 5.84 -26.57
N PHE A 540 0.78 5.65 -25.54
CA PHE A 540 1.20 6.68 -24.61
C PHE A 540 2.72 6.71 -24.47
N GLN A 541 3.31 7.89 -24.43
CA GLN A 541 4.73 8.10 -24.18
C GLN A 541 4.91 9.38 -23.35
N ALA A 542 5.75 9.31 -22.30
CA ALA A 542 6.08 10.48 -21.49
C ALA A 542 7.44 10.32 -20.80
N GLY A 543 8.14 11.44 -20.61
CA GLY A 543 9.20 11.56 -19.62
C GLY A 543 8.59 11.74 -18.25
N ILE A 544 9.07 10.99 -17.26
CA ILE A 544 8.57 11.05 -15.87
C ILE A 544 9.75 11.29 -14.94
N MET A 545 9.57 12.20 -14.00
CA MET A 545 10.44 12.40 -12.85
C MET A 545 9.58 12.32 -11.59
N ILE A 546 9.93 11.45 -10.66
CA ILE A 546 9.20 11.21 -9.43
C ILE A 546 10.16 11.30 -8.25
N SER A 547 9.82 12.11 -7.27
CA SER A 547 10.54 12.26 -6.01
C SER A 547 9.55 12.43 -4.85
N PRO A 548 10.00 12.34 -3.58
CA PRO A 548 9.12 12.62 -2.44
C PRO A 548 8.50 14.03 -2.45
N GLN A 549 9.07 14.96 -3.22
CA GLN A 549 8.67 16.36 -3.28
C GLN A 549 7.87 16.72 -4.53
N ALA A 550 7.99 15.94 -5.61
CA ALA A 550 7.30 16.28 -6.86
C ALA A 550 7.13 15.08 -7.79
N VAL A 551 6.08 15.13 -8.59
CA VAL A 551 5.89 14.33 -9.81
C VAL A 551 5.87 15.27 -11.00
N ARG A 552 6.72 15.02 -11.99
CA ARG A 552 6.76 15.77 -13.25
C ARG A 552 6.53 14.83 -14.42
N VAL A 553 5.66 15.24 -15.31
CA VAL A 553 5.42 14.59 -16.58
C VAL A 553 5.84 15.55 -17.68
N GLN A 554 6.75 15.13 -18.53
CA GLN A 554 7.30 15.95 -19.60
C GLN A 554 7.04 15.31 -20.95
N SER A 555 6.64 16.13 -21.90
CA SER A 555 6.42 15.70 -23.28
C SER A 555 5.50 14.49 -23.41
N GLY A 556 4.53 14.36 -22.49
CA GLY A 556 3.51 13.30 -22.55
C GLY A 556 2.76 13.39 -23.89
N ARG A 557 2.64 12.26 -24.58
CA ARG A 557 1.93 12.13 -25.86
C ARG A 557 0.99 10.95 -25.79
N LEU A 558 -0.27 11.22 -26.04
CA LEU A 558 -1.33 10.22 -26.07
C LEU A 558 -1.98 10.25 -27.44
N LYS A 559 -2.00 9.10 -28.13
CA LYS A 559 -2.50 8.98 -29.53
C LYS A 559 -3.76 8.13 -29.60
N LEU A 560 -4.68 8.56 -30.45
CA LEU A 560 -5.88 7.81 -30.82
C LEU A 560 -6.20 8.10 -32.31
N GLY A 561 -5.82 7.18 -33.19
CA GLY A 561 -5.90 7.41 -34.63
C GLY A 561 -5.12 8.62 -35.06
N LYS A 562 -5.81 9.64 -35.57
CA LYS A 562 -5.23 10.95 -35.93
C LYS A 562 -5.09 11.91 -34.74
N SER A 563 -5.80 11.64 -33.66
CA SER A 563 -5.81 12.50 -32.46
C SER A 563 -4.49 12.43 -31.70
N LEU A 564 -4.02 13.59 -31.26
CA LEU A 564 -2.84 13.73 -30.43
C LEU A 564 -3.16 14.63 -29.23
N LEU A 565 -3.03 14.05 -28.03
CA LEU A 565 -2.97 14.82 -26.79
C LEU A 565 -1.53 14.95 -26.32
N THR A 566 -1.10 16.17 -25.98
CA THR A 566 0.16 16.35 -25.27
C THR A 566 -0.08 16.84 -23.86
N LEU A 567 0.78 16.41 -22.95
CA LEU A 567 0.65 16.69 -21.53
C LEU A 567 2.01 17.06 -20.93
N ASN A 568 2.08 18.17 -20.23
CA ASN A 568 3.14 18.50 -19.29
C ASN A 568 2.50 18.78 -17.94
N ALA A 569 3.03 18.15 -16.88
CA ALA A 569 2.52 18.32 -15.52
C ALA A 569 3.68 18.46 -14.52
N ASP A 570 3.51 19.32 -13.53
CA ASP A 570 4.40 19.47 -12.39
C ASP A 570 3.52 19.53 -11.13
N ILE A 571 3.60 18.50 -10.29
CA ILE A 571 2.77 18.32 -9.12
C ILE A 571 3.67 18.22 -7.90
N GLY A 572 3.57 19.17 -6.99
CA GLY A 572 4.27 19.16 -5.71
C GLY A 572 3.71 18.12 -4.76
N LEU A 573 4.58 17.44 -4.03
CA LEU A 573 4.23 16.44 -3.02
C LEU A 573 4.85 16.81 -1.66
N THR A 574 4.26 16.29 -0.59
CA THR A 574 4.83 16.34 0.76
C THR A 574 5.05 14.92 1.24
N GLY A 575 6.30 14.43 1.17
CA GLY A 575 6.65 13.07 1.58
C GLY A 575 5.85 11.99 0.84
N TRP A 576 5.78 12.04 -0.48
CA TRP A 576 5.01 11.15 -1.39
C TRP A 576 3.49 11.36 -1.37
N LYS A 577 2.96 12.30 -0.60
CA LYS A 577 1.53 12.54 -0.50
C LYS A 577 1.11 13.78 -1.26
N LEU A 578 -0.01 13.69 -1.94
CA LEU A 578 -0.72 14.82 -2.51
C LEU A 578 -1.58 15.45 -1.41
N GLU A 579 -1.29 16.68 -1.06
CA GLU A 579 -2.01 17.44 -0.04
C GLU A 579 -2.84 18.57 -0.65
N PRO A 580 -3.81 19.14 0.07
CA PRO A 580 -4.64 20.25 -0.45
C PRO A 580 -3.83 21.46 -0.95
N HIS A 581 -2.69 21.75 -0.32
CA HIS A 581 -1.78 22.84 -0.73
C HIS A 581 -0.68 22.41 -1.69
N SER A 582 -0.67 21.16 -2.12
CA SER A 582 0.27 20.71 -3.15
C SER A 582 0.10 21.54 -4.41
N THR A 583 1.21 22.06 -4.93
CA THR A 583 1.21 22.86 -6.16
C THR A 583 0.94 21.98 -7.37
N VAL A 584 0.15 22.47 -8.28
CA VAL A 584 -0.17 21.81 -9.56
C VAL A 584 0.06 22.79 -10.69
N ARG A 585 0.85 22.41 -11.66
CA ARG A 585 0.94 23.08 -12.97
C ARG A 585 0.67 22.05 -14.04
N LEU A 586 -0.24 22.37 -14.93
CA LEU A 586 -0.67 21.46 -15.98
C LEU A 586 -0.74 22.24 -17.29
N HIS A 587 -0.20 21.66 -18.34
CA HIS A 587 -0.37 22.15 -19.71
C HIS A 587 -0.77 20.98 -20.61
N VAL A 588 -1.94 21.07 -21.19
CA VAL A 588 -2.52 20.05 -22.08
C VAL A 588 -2.82 20.68 -23.41
N THR A 589 -2.42 20.05 -24.51
CA THR A 589 -2.90 20.38 -25.85
C THR A 589 -3.63 19.20 -26.44
N ALA A 590 -4.71 19.45 -27.13
CA ALA A 590 -5.48 18.46 -27.84
C ALA A 590 -5.52 18.82 -29.31
N GLN A 591 -5.33 17.86 -30.17
CA GLN A 591 -5.43 18.03 -31.64
C GLN A 591 -6.37 16.95 -32.17
N GLU A 592 -7.46 17.39 -32.82
CA GLU A 592 -8.49 16.51 -33.42
C GLU A 592 -8.96 15.37 -32.49
N THR A 593 -9.12 15.68 -31.21
CA THR A 593 -9.42 14.67 -30.20
C THR A 593 -10.93 14.54 -30.00
N PRO A 594 -11.53 13.32 -30.06
CA PRO A 594 -12.96 13.17 -29.83
C PRO A 594 -13.37 13.66 -28.42
N VAL A 595 -14.34 14.59 -28.36
CA VAL A 595 -14.88 15.12 -27.10
C VAL A 595 -15.40 14.01 -26.20
N ALA A 596 -15.99 12.98 -26.76
CA ALA A 596 -16.51 11.85 -26.02
C ALA A 596 -15.41 11.12 -25.22
N GLY A 597 -14.19 11.00 -25.76
CA GLY A 597 -13.04 10.40 -25.07
C GLY A 597 -12.58 11.26 -23.88
N LEU A 598 -12.50 12.57 -24.06
CA LEU A 598 -12.15 13.51 -22.98
C LEU A 598 -13.22 13.54 -21.89
N ARG A 599 -14.50 13.52 -22.25
CA ARG A 599 -15.63 13.45 -21.32
C ARG A 599 -15.54 12.24 -20.41
N ALA A 600 -15.27 11.08 -20.98
CA ALA A 600 -15.13 9.84 -20.21
C ALA A 600 -13.90 9.87 -19.30
N ALA A 601 -12.76 10.35 -19.81
CA ALA A 601 -11.51 10.47 -19.06
C ALA A 601 -11.61 11.46 -17.88
N LEU A 602 -12.40 12.54 -18.04
CA LEU A 602 -12.59 13.59 -17.03
C LEU A 602 -13.89 13.41 -16.19
N ASN A 603 -14.63 12.33 -16.39
CA ASN A 603 -15.91 12.03 -15.73
C ASN A 603 -16.95 13.17 -15.87
N MET A 604 -17.00 13.82 -17.03
CA MET A 604 -17.92 14.93 -17.31
C MET A 604 -19.25 14.42 -17.84
N LYS A 605 -20.38 14.89 -17.27
CA LYS A 605 -21.74 14.54 -17.69
C LYS A 605 -22.29 15.47 -18.79
N LEU A 606 -21.48 15.85 -19.78
CA LEU A 606 -21.89 16.74 -20.86
C LEU A 606 -22.25 15.93 -22.11
N SER A 607 -23.44 16.13 -22.67
CA SER A 607 -23.85 15.49 -23.93
C SER A 607 -23.35 16.30 -25.13
N MET A 608 -22.07 16.10 -25.46
CA MET A 608 -21.41 16.78 -26.57
C MET A 608 -20.58 15.78 -27.39
N LYS A 609 -20.61 15.90 -28.70
CA LYS A 609 -19.77 15.16 -29.64
C LYS A 609 -18.94 16.15 -30.46
N GLY A 610 -17.96 15.69 -31.21
CA GLY A 610 -17.11 16.48 -32.10
C GLY A 610 -15.63 16.24 -31.86
N LEU A 611 -14.81 16.89 -32.65
CA LEU A 611 -13.35 16.87 -32.58
C LEU A 611 -12.82 18.14 -31.93
N ILE A 612 -12.21 18.03 -30.74
CA ILE A 612 -11.64 19.15 -30.02
C ILE A 612 -10.19 19.37 -30.42
N THR A 613 -9.85 20.60 -30.73
CA THR A 613 -8.48 21.10 -30.84
C THR A 613 -8.33 22.30 -29.90
N GLY A 614 -7.28 22.34 -29.12
CA GLY A 614 -7.10 23.44 -28.18
C GLY A 614 -5.97 23.19 -27.16
N GLN A 615 -5.84 24.15 -26.27
CA GLN A 615 -4.86 24.08 -25.20
C GLN A 615 -5.48 24.52 -23.87
N VAL A 616 -5.05 23.90 -22.81
CA VAL A 616 -5.45 24.22 -21.43
C VAL A 616 -4.21 24.32 -20.57
N GLN A 617 -4.11 25.41 -19.83
CA GLN A 617 -3.09 25.62 -18.81
C GLN A 617 -3.80 25.78 -17.48
N ALA A 618 -3.34 25.03 -16.46
CA ALA A 618 -3.87 25.15 -15.12
C ALA A 618 -2.73 25.27 -14.12
N GLU A 619 -2.86 26.15 -13.15
CA GLU A 619 -1.88 26.35 -12.09
C GLU A 619 -2.56 26.75 -10.78
N GLY A 620 -1.89 26.42 -9.67
CA GLY A 620 -2.38 26.71 -8.33
C GLY A 620 -2.04 25.61 -7.36
N THR A 621 -2.92 25.37 -6.40
CA THR A 621 -2.86 24.23 -5.49
C THR A 621 -4.03 23.29 -5.77
N VAL A 622 -3.98 22.06 -5.28
CA VAL A 622 -5.08 21.09 -5.40
C VAL A 622 -6.42 21.71 -4.92
N GLU A 623 -6.35 22.52 -3.87
CA GLU A 623 -7.52 23.18 -3.30
C GLU A 623 -7.96 24.42 -4.08
N SER A 624 -7.04 25.14 -4.73
CA SER A 624 -7.27 26.42 -5.41
C SER A 624 -6.69 26.42 -6.81
N LEU A 625 -7.02 25.40 -7.60
CA LEU A 625 -6.58 25.31 -8.98
C LEU A 625 -7.31 26.34 -9.86
N SER A 626 -6.58 27.05 -10.68
CA SER A 626 -7.10 27.96 -11.70
C SER A 626 -6.56 27.55 -13.06
N GLY A 627 -7.38 27.68 -14.08
CA GLY A 627 -7.03 27.29 -15.43
C GLY A 627 -7.51 28.28 -16.48
N ARG A 628 -6.78 28.35 -17.58
CA ARG A 628 -7.18 29.04 -18.80
C ARG A 628 -7.02 28.11 -19.99
N GLY A 629 -7.94 28.20 -20.93
CA GLY A 629 -7.87 27.35 -22.10
C GLY A 629 -8.53 28.04 -23.30
N GLN A 630 -8.05 27.67 -24.46
CA GLN A 630 -8.66 27.97 -25.74
C GLN A 630 -9.04 26.66 -26.39
N ILE A 631 -10.30 26.51 -26.72
CA ILE A 631 -10.83 25.30 -27.34
C ILE A 631 -11.52 25.65 -28.65
N SER A 632 -11.41 24.73 -29.58
CA SER A 632 -12.18 24.73 -30.84
C SER A 632 -12.69 23.31 -31.07
N ILE A 633 -13.97 23.13 -31.27
CA ILE A 633 -14.62 21.88 -31.58
C ILE A 633 -15.16 21.95 -32.99
N GLN A 634 -14.87 20.99 -33.83
CA GLN A 634 -15.34 20.87 -35.20
C GLN A 634 -16.27 19.66 -35.32
N GLU A 635 -17.21 19.75 -36.27
CA GLU A 635 -18.19 18.69 -36.57
C GLU A 635 -18.89 18.21 -35.31
N GLY A 636 -19.41 19.13 -34.52
CA GLY A 636 -19.92 18.87 -33.20
C GLY A 636 -21.42 18.65 -33.17
N GLU A 637 -21.88 18.12 -32.04
CA GLU A 637 -23.31 17.99 -31.69
C GLU A 637 -23.45 18.30 -30.20
N PHE A 638 -24.36 19.21 -29.88
CA PHE A 638 -24.71 19.52 -28.50
C PHE A 638 -26.20 19.31 -28.27
N ALA A 639 -26.55 18.45 -27.32
CA ALA A 639 -27.94 18.09 -26.99
C ALA A 639 -28.81 17.68 -28.22
N GLY A 640 -28.20 17.04 -29.20
CA GLY A 640 -28.85 16.60 -30.43
C GLY A 640 -28.92 17.66 -31.54
N VAL A 641 -28.32 18.85 -31.32
CA VAL A 641 -28.21 19.92 -32.34
C VAL A 641 -26.80 19.89 -32.89
N PRO A 642 -26.63 19.64 -34.19
CA PRO A 642 -25.31 19.66 -34.80
C PRO A 642 -24.78 21.10 -34.90
N PHE A 643 -23.45 21.22 -35.04
CA PHE A 643 -22.79 22.48 -35.37
C PHE A 643 -21.48 22.23 -36.12
N ASP A 644 -21.07 23.13 -37.00
CA ASP A 644 -19.83 23.00 -37.78
C ASP A 644 -18.61 23.29 -36.93
N SER A 645 -18.67 24.35 -36.13
CA SER A 645 -17.58 24.74 -35.24
C SER A 645 -18.05 25.47 -33.99
N LEU A 646 -17.35 25.22 -32.91
CA LEU A 646 -17.49 25.93 -31.64
C LEU A 646 -16.12 26.36 -31.19
N SER A 647 -15.88 27.60 -30.91
CA SER A 647 -14.66 28.11 -30.27
C SER A 647 -14.97 28.89 -29.01
N ALA A 648 -14.12 28.76 -27.99
CA ALA A 648 -14.29 29.49 -26.75
C ALA A 648 -12.97 29.67 -26.01
N ASP A 649 -12.83 30.82 -25.33
CA ASP A 649 -11.83 31.06 -24.31
C ASP A 649 -12.42 30.78 -22.92
N ILE A 650 -11.74 29.93 -22.16
CA ILE A 650 -12.20 29.47 -20.86
C ILE A 650 -11.25 29.94 -19.78
N LEU A 651 -11.77 30.56 -18.73
CA LEU A 651 -11.08 30.81 -17.48
C LEU A 651 -11.83 30.07 -16.38
N ALA A 652 -11.13 29.17 -15.70
CA ALA A 652 -11.75 28.35 -14.67
C ALA A 652 -10.98 28.47 -13.35
N THR A 653 -11.72 28.69 -12.27
CA THR A 653 -11.26 28.53 -10.90
C THR A 653 -12.15 27.52 -10.21
N LYS A 654 -11.85 27.12 -8.97
CA LYS A 654 -12.70 26.21 -8.19
C LYS A 654 -14.16 26.66 -8.13
N SER A 655 -14.41 27.96 -8.00
CA SER A 655 -15.73 28.55 -7.78
C SER A 655 -16.27 29.35 -8.95
N ASN A 656 -15.50 29.60 -9.99
CA ASN A 656 -15.96 30.42 -11.10
C ASN A 656 -15.34 29.99 -12.43
N TRP A 657 -16.20 29.60 -13.37
CA TRP A 657 -15.82 29.28 -14.75
C TRP A 657 -16.37 30.39 -15.65
N THR A 658 -15.50 31.09 -16.36
CA THR A 658 -15.87 32.13 -17.29
C THR A 658 -15.53 31.66 -18.71
N ILE A 659 -16.53 31.58 -19.53
CA ILE A 659 -16.41 31.31 -20.98
C ILE A 659 -16.54 32.66 -21.66
N ARG A 660 -15.48 33.07 -22.38
CA ARG A 660 -15.41 34.34 -23.12
C ARG A 660 -15.29 34.03 -24.59
N ASP A 661 -15.63 35.01 -25.40
CA ASP A 661 -15.43 34.93 -26.85
C ASP A 661 -15.95 33.63 -27.47
N PHE A 662 -17.08 33.16 -26.89
CA PHE A 662 -17.79 32.00 -27.41
C PHE A 662 -18.30 32.30 -28.82
N LYS A 663 -17.94 31.43 -29.78
CA LYS A 663 -18.44 31.48 -31.15
C LYS A 663 -18.85 30.10 -31.60
N LEU A 664 -20.06 29.96 -32.04
CA LEU A 664 -20.63 28.76 -32.61
C LEU A 664 -21.11 29.04 -34.05
N VAL A 665 -20.80 28.15 -34.95
CA VAL A 665 -21.22 28.25 -36.38
C VAL A 665 -21.95 26.97 -36.78
N GLU A 666 -23.06 27.09 -37.44
CA GLU A 666 -23.85 26.01 -38.03
C GLU A 666 -24.47 26.49 -39.35
N GLY A 667 -23.91 26.04 -40.50
CA GLY A 667 -24.29 26.52 -41.80
C GLY A 667 -24.01 28.05 -41.93
N GLN A 668 -25.08 28.83 -42.16
CA GLN A 668 -25.02 30.26 -42.10
C GLN A 668 -25.31 30.85 -40.73
N GLY A 669 -25.80 30.01 -39.79
CA GLY A 669 -26.08 30.42 -38.43
C GLY A 669 -24.80 30.61 -37.59
N HIS A 670 -24.78 31.66 -36.80
CA HIS A 670 -23.69 31.93 -35.88
C HIS A 670 -24.22 32.45 -34.54
N ALA A 671 -23.60 31.97 -33.47
CA ALA A 671 -23.84 32.51 -32.13
C ALA A 671 -22.53 32.99 -31.50
N SER A 672 -22.62 33.97 -30.66
CA SER A 672 -21.50 34.50 -29.87
C SER A 672 -21.98 34.95 -28.50
N GLY A 673 -21.06 35.05 -27.54
CA GLY A 673 -21.43 35.52 -26.22
C GLY A 673 -20.43 35.19 -25.16
N SER A 674 -20.93 35.25 -23.91
CA SER A 674 -20.16 34.90 -22.73
C SER A 674 -21.06 34.18 -21.72
N MET A 675 -20.46 33.30 -20.91
CA MET A 675 -21.11 32.56 -19.85
C MET A 675 -20.21 32.51 -18.61
N GLN A 676 -20.81 32.61 -17.46
CA GLN A 676 -20.15 32.37 -16.18
C GLN A 676 -20.89 31.26 -15.46
N VAL A 677 -20.18 30.35 -14.84
CA VAL A 677 -20.72 29.22 -14.07
C VAL A 677 -20.00 29.12 -12.74
N ASN A 678 -20.71 29.10 -11.65
CA ASN A 678 -20.19 28.77 -10.33
C ASN A 678 -20.60 27.33 -10.00
N PRO A 679 -19.71 26.35 -10.11
CA PRO A 679 -20.03 24.95 -9.89
C PRO A 679 -20.28 24.62 -8.41
N VAL A 680 -19.76 25.42 -7.47
CA VAL A 680 -19.91 25.23 -6.02
C VAL A 680 -21.30 25.69 -5.58
N GLU A 681 -21.72 26.89 -5.97
CA GLU A 681 -23.03 27.47 -5.67
C GLU A 681 -24.12 26.99 -6.65
N ARG A 682 -23.70 26.28 -7.70
CA ARG A 682 -24.59 25.80 -8.78
C ARG A 682 -25.35 26.95 -9.43
N THR A 683 -24.67 28.08 -9.64
CA THR A 683 -25.22 29.27 -10.30
C THR A 683 -24.57 29.46 -11.66
N PHE A 684 -25.26 30.15 -12.55
CA PHE A 684 -24.75 30.56 -13.84
C PHE A 684 -25.28 31.93 -14.25
N SER A 685 -24.57 32.59 -15.15
CA SER A 685 -25.06 33.73 -15.93
C SER A 685 -24.67 33.57 -17.39
N ALA A 686 -25.49 33.96 -18.30
CA ALA A 686 -25.28 33.85 -19.73
C ALA A 686 -25.71 35.10 -20.46
N ASN A 687 -24.95 35.48 -21.49
CA ASN A 687 -25.29 36.50 -22.45
C ASN A 687 -24.83 35.99 -23.84
N VAL A 688 -25.80 35.46 -24.60
CA VAL A 688 -25.57 34.78 -25.87
C VAL A 688 -26.45 35.39 -26.95
N GLN A 689 -25.88 35.69 -28.09
CA GLN A 689 -26.59 36.15 -29.26
C GLN A 689 -26.41 35.14 -30.39
N GLY A 690 -27.49 34.75 -31.01
CA GLY A 690 -27.51 33.87 -32.17
C GLY A 690 -28.18 34.54 -33.35
N ARG A 691 -27.69 34.30 -34.55
CA ARG A 691 -28.23 34.79 -35.80
C ARG A 691 -28.28 33.66 -36.83
N ASP A 692 -29.39 33.61 -37.55
CA ASP A 692 -29.66 32.83 -38.76
C ASP A 692 -29.45 31.32 -38.60
N PHE A 693 -29.80 30.74 -37.46
CA PHE A 693 -29.70 29.31 -37.22
C PHE A 693 -30.82 28.57 -37.97
N PRO A 694 -30.51 27.51 -38.73
CA PRO A 694 -31.50 26.76 -39.45
C PRO A 694 -32.37 25.89 -38.51
N LEU A 695 -33.64 26.12 -38.47
CA LEU A 695 -34.62 25.34 -37.70
C LEU A 695 -34.69 23.86 -38.16
N SER A 696 -34.34 23.61 -39.42
CA SER A 696 -34.29 22.25 -40.00
C SER A 696 -33.36 21.31 -39.24
N HIS A 697 -32.34 21.84 -38.58
CA HIS A 697 -31.33 21.03 -37.83
C HIS A 697 -31.71 20.80 -36.36
N ILE A 698 -32.79 21.42 -35.86
CA ILE A 698 -33.24 21.21 -34.49
C ILE A 698 -34.01 19.89 -34.41
N HIS A 699 -33.40 18.87 -33.80
CA HIS A 699 -33.92 17.51 -33.78
C HIS A 699 -35.31 17.36 -33.13
N ILE A 700 -35.65 18.18 -32.15
CA ILE A 700 -36.97 18.16 -31.51
C ILE A 700 -38.05 18.61 -32.49
N LEU A 701 -37.78 19.54 -33.38
CA LEU A 701 -38.69 20.03 -34.37
C LEU A 701 -38.73 19.13 -35.63
N ASN A 702 -37.61 18.50 -35.93
CA ASN A 702 -37.43 17.65 -37.07
C ASN A 702 -36.85 16.28 -36.68
N PRO A 703 -37.67 15.38 -36.05
CA PRO A 703 -37.19 14.04 -35.69
C PRO A 703 -36.76 13.27 -36.94
N GLN A 704 -35.49 12.98 -37.07
CA GLN A 704 -34.90 12.31 -38.26
C GLN A 704 -35.35 10.87 -38.32
N LYS A 705 -36.23 10.56 -39.28
CA LYS A 705 -36.40 9.22 -39.84
C LYS A 705 -35.54 9.14 -41.12
N PRO A 706 -34.95 7.99 -41.42
CA PRO A 706 -34.09 7.83 -42.59
C PRO A 706 -34.79 8.24 -43.92
N GLU A 707 -36.11 8.13 -43.97
CA GLU A 707 -36.94 8.38 -45.17
C GLU A 707 -37.35 9.87 -45.35
N THR A 708 -37.08 10.76 -44.36
CA THR A 708 -37.56 12.16 -44.37
C THR A 708 -36.42 13.19 -44.30
N ARG A 709 -35.19 12.79 -44.54
CA ARG A 709 -34.02 13.64 -44.38
C ARG A 709 -34.03 14.88 -45.27
N ASP A 710 -34.63 14.78 -46.46
CA ASP A 710 -34.66 15.86 -47.46
C ASP A 710 -35.87 16.80 -47.35
N LYS A 711 -36.83 16.52 -46.46
CA LYS A 711 -38.03 17.32 -46.26
C LYS A 711 -38.26 17.60 -44.78
N PRO A 712 -37.63 18.68 -44.21
CA PRO A 712 -37.85 19.01 -42.81
C PRO A 712 -39.32 19.38 -42.56
N GLN A 713 -39.86 18.98 -41.41
CA GLN A 713 -41.24 19.36 -41.02
C GLN A 713 -41.34 20.85 -40.70
N VAL A 714 -40.25 21.42 -40.11
CA VAL A 714 -40.14 22.84 -39.79
C VAL A 714 -38.86 23.39 -40.43
N SER A 715 -38.97 24.43 -41.17
CA SER A 715 -37.82 25.14 -41.76
C SER A 715 -37.92 26.66 -41.44
N GLY A 716 -36.82 27.34 -41.56
CA GLY A 716 -36.69 28.77 -41.28
C GLY A 716 -35.34 29.06 -40.61
N LEU A 717 -35.05 30.36 -40.39
CA LEU A 717 -33.85 30.84 -39.74
C LEU A 717 -34.24 31.48 -38.41
N VAL A 718 -33.64 31.03 -37.30
CA VAL A 718 -33.88 31.61 -35.97
C VAL A 718 -32.69 32.47 -35.54
N SER A 719 -33.00 33.68 -35.12
CA SER A 719 -32.09 34.59 -34.45
C SER A 719 -32.60 34.82 -33.02
N PHE A 720 -31.70 34.95 -32.07
CA PHE A 720 -32.07 35.12 -30.67
C PHE A 720 -31.03 35.90 -29.87
N ASP A 721 -31.48 36.64 -28.86
CA ASP A 721 -30.63 37.25 -27.84
C ASP A 721 -31.06 36.69 -26.48
N LEU A 722 -30.19 35.98 -25.81
CA LEU A 722 -30.44 35.29 -24.53
C LEU A 722 -29.61 35.93 -23.42
N LYS A 723 -30.23 36.41 -22.36
CA LYS A 723 -29.57 37.01 -21.20
C LYS A 723 -30.21 36.54 -19.91
N GLY A 724 -29.38 36.32 -18.89
CA GLY A 724 -29.87 36.02 -17.56
C GLY A 724 -28.93 35.10 -16.77
N GLY A 725 -29.46 34.44 -15.76
CA GLY A 725 -28.70 33.61 -14.87
C GLY A 725 -29.55 33.03 -13.74
N GLY A 726 -28.87 32.63 -12.63
CA GLY A 726 -29.52 32.08 -11.47
C GLY A 726 -28.94 30.73 -11.07
N THR A 727 -29.66 29.96 -10.27
CA THR A 727 -29.26 28.58 -9.97
C THR A 727 -29.77 27.64 -11.08
N PHE A 728 -29.10 26.47 -11.26
CA PHE A 728 -29.54 25.50 -12.28
C PHE A 728 -30.98 25.01 -12.07
N ASP A 729 -31.48 25.09 -10.83
CA ASP A 729 -32.86 24.68 -10.50
C ASP A 729 -33.85 25.85 -10.60
N LYS A 730 -33.40 27.10 -10.56
CA LYS A 730 -34.20 28.34 -10.60
C LYS A 730 -33.53 29.35 -11.54
N ALA A 731 -33.45 28.97 -12.82
CA ALA A 731 -32.95 29.85 -13.86
C ALA A 731 -33.88 31.04 -14.07
N GLN A 732 -33.31 32.23 -14.32
CA GLN A 732 -34.00 33.44 -14.76
C GLN A 732 -33.34 33.89 -16.05
N LEU A 733 -33.98 33.55 -17.19
CA LEU A 733 -33.45 33.90 -18.51
C LEU A 733 -34.51 34.67 -19.27
N HIS A 734 -34.06 35.68 -19.96
CA HIS A 734 -34.84 36.43 -20.90
C HIS A 734 -34.27 36.22 -22.30
N SER A 735 -35.12 35.91 -23.26
CA SER A 735 -34.72 35.73 -24.66
C SER A 735 -35.64 36.48 -25.59
N SER A 736 -35.08 37.30 -26.51
CA SER A 736 -35.79 37.74 -27.71
C SER A 736 -35.49 36.72 -28.81
N ILE A 737 -36.50 36.36 -29.57
CA ILE A 737 -36.43 35.37 -30.65
C ILE A 737 -37.06 35.97 -31.91
N ASP A 738 -36.31 35.88 -33.00
CA ASP A 738 -36.82 36.27 -34.32
C ASP A 738 -36.62 35.07 -35.27
N VAL A 739 -37.67 34.67 -35.93
CA VAL A 739 -37.65 33.60 -36.93
C VAL A 739 -38.06 34.18 -38.29
N THR A 740 -37.23 34.02 -39.25
CA THR A 740 -37.54 34.41 -40.65
C THR A 740 -37.72 33.16 -41.52
N GLU A 741 -38.47 33.31 -42.59
CA GLU A 741 -38.75 32.21 -43.55
C GLU A 741 -39.33 30.97 -42.91
N LEU A 742 -40.11 31.14 -41.84
CA LEU A 742 -40.73 30.02 -41.16
C LEU A 742 -41.70 29.30 -42.11
N ALA A 743 -41.49 28.02 -42.25
CA ALA A 743 -42.42 27.15 -42.93
C ALA A 743 -42.65 25.83 -42.19
N TRP A 744 -43.82 25.32 -42.22
CA TRP A 744 -44.21 24.04 -41.70
C TRP A 744 -44.67 23.11 -42.81
N LYS A 745 -44.05 21.97 -42.97
CA LYS A 745 -44.33 21.04 -44.08
C LYS A 745 -44.38 21.72 -45.46
N GLY A 746 -43.51 22.70 -45.67
CA GLY A 746 -43.40 23.48 -46.90
C GLY A 746 -44.41 24.61 -47.05
N GLN A 747 -45.36 24.81 -46.12
CA GLN A 747 -46.30 25.93 -46.11
C GLN A 747 -45.66 27.13 -45.39
N SER A 748 -45.57 28.26 -46.02
CA SER A 748 -44.98 29.45 -45.46
C SER A 748 -45.87 30.07 -44.37
N LEU A 749 -45.29 30.25 -43.18
CA LEU A 749 -45.88 30.96 -42.04
C LEU A 749 -45.36 32.37 -41.88
N GLY A 750 -44.42 32.81 -42.73
CA GLY A 750 -43.88 34.15 -42.70
C GLY A 750 -42.73 34.33 -41.67
N SER A 751 -42.71 35.44 -40.97
CA SER A 751 -41.76 35.73 -39.91
C SER A 751 -42.43 35.77 -38.55
N ILE A 752 -41.70 35.37 -37.54
CA ILE A 752 -42.12 35.35 -36.13
C ILE A 752 -41.08 36.09 -35.30
N GLY A 753 -41.56 37.05 -34.46
CA GLY A 753 -40.73 37.69 -33.46
C GLY A 753 -41.40 37.59 -32.07
N GLY A 754 -40.62 37.46 -31.03
CA GLY A 754 -41.17 37.36 -29.70
C GLY A 754 -40.17 37.35 -28.57
N GLU A 755 -40.69 37.29 -27.40
CA GLU A 755 -39.90 37.24 -26.15
C GLU A 755 -40.26 36.01 -25.35
N ALA A 756 -39.31 35.45 -24.66
CA ALA A 756 -39.46 34.34 -23.77
C ALA A 756 -38.73 34.56 -22.44
N ASP A 757 -39.43 34.40 -21.34
CA ASP A 757 -38.93 34.53 -19.99
C ASP A 757 -38.95 33.16 -19.31
N TRP A 758 -37.79 32.67 -19.00
CA TRP A 758 -37.63 31.45 -18.22
C TRP A 758 -37.48 31.77 -16.73
N GLN A 759 -38.38 31.36 -15.89
CA GLN A 759 -38.34 31.52 -14.43
C GLN A 759 -38.46 30.18 -13.73
N GLY A 760 -37.35 29.66 -13.25
CA GLY A 760 -37.30 28.36 -12.59
C GLY A 760 -37.67 27.20 -13.51
N ARG A 761 -38.85 26.62 -13.30
CA ARG A 761 -39.34 25.50 -14.11
C ARG A 761 -40.45 25.90 -15.12
N GLN A 762 -40.63 27.18 -15.37
CA GLN A 762 -41.64 27.73 -16.25
C GLN A 762 -41.01 28.68 -17.27
N ILE A 763 -41.41 28.56 -18.52
CA ILE A 763 -41.11 29.48 -19.62
C ILE A 763 -42.41 30.17 -19.99
N SER A 764 -42.45 31.47 -19.86
CA SER A 764 -43.52 32.33 -20.36
C SER A 764 -43.07 32.94 -21.67
N PHE A 765 -43.90 32.94 -22.69
CA PHE A 765 -43.52 33.52 -23.98
C PHE A 765 -44.66 34.31 -24.62
N GLN A 766 -44.29 35.31 -25.39
CA GLN A 766 -45.18 36.10 -26.24
C GLN A 766 -44.54 36.17 -27.61
N VAL A 767 -45.31 35.83 -28.59
CA VAL A 767 -44.85 35.74 -29.98
C VAL A 767 -45.85 36.43 -30.89
N LYS A 768 -45.34 37.21 -31.82
CA LYS A 768 -46.07 37.85 -32.89
C LYS A 768 -45.48 37.44 -34.22
N GLY A 769 -46.35 37.19 -35.16
CA GLY A 769 -45.87 36.83 -36.46
C GLY A 769 -46.85 37.05 -37.55
N GLY A 770 -46.37 36.89 -38.76
CA GLY A 770 -47.26 37.03 -39.89
C GLY A 770 -46.53 37.09 -41.21
N GLY A 771 -47.33 37.06 -42.27
CA GLY A 771 -46.82 37.03 -43.62
C GLY A 771 -47.03 35.63 -44.27
N GLY A 772 -46.91 35.58 -45.54
CA GLY A 772 -47.22 34.36 -46.31
C GLY A 772 -48.66 33.94 -46.16
N GLN A 773 -48.93 32.70 -45.99
CA GLN A 773 -50.25 32.09 -45.90
C GLN A 773 -50.83 32.11 -44.49
N ALA A 774 -50.05 32.39 -43.44
CA ALA A 774 -50.52 32.41 -42.05
C ALA A 774 -51.23 33.71 -41.61
N GLY A 775 -51.30 34.73 -42.49
CA GLY A 775 -51.81 36.02 -42.10
C GLY A 775 -51.01 36.65 -40.98
N HIS A 776 -51.72 37.22 -39.98
CA HIS A 776 -51.05 37.71 -38.75
C HIS A 776 -51.50 36.91 -37.56
N PHE A 777 -50.58 36.62 -36.65
CA PHE A 777 -50.96 35.94 -35.39
C PHE A 777 -50.17 36.53 -34.20
N GLN A 778 -50.79 36.35 -33.05
CA GLN A 778 -50.22 36.71 -31.75
C GLN A 778 -50.48 35.55 -30.80
N LEU A 779 -49.40 35.04 -30.17
CA LEU A 779 -49.45 33.92 -29.25
C LEU A 779 -48.88 34.37 -27.91
N ALA A 780 -49.46 33.86 -26.83
CA ALA A 780 -48.90 33.93 -25.49
C ALA A 780 -49.07 32.62 -24.78
N GLY A 781 -48.10 32.22 -24.01
CA GLY A 781 -48.20 30.94 -23.32
C GLY A 781 -47.17 30.72 -22.23
N ASN A 782 -47.38 29.60 -21.54
CA ASN A 782 -46.49 29.11 -20.48
C ASN A 782 -46.18 27.65 -20.73
N LEU A 783 -44.91 27.30 -20.65
CA LEU A 783 -44.43 25.94 -20.80
C LEU A 783 -43.71 25.51 -19.52
N GLY A 784 -44.16 24.46 -18.86
CA GLY A 784 -43.43 23.83 -17.76
C GLY A 784 -42.29 22.99 -18.28
N THR A 785 -41.12 23.07 -17.65
CA THR A 785 -39.92 22.27 -18.02
C THR A 785 -39.72 21.02 -17.15
N HIS A 786 -40.82 20.56 -16.52
CA HIS A 786 -40.83 19.37 -15.63
C HIS A 786 -41.91 18.39 -16.09
N ASP A 787 -41.81 17.18 -15.63
CA ASP A 787 -42.71 16.09 -16.00
C ASP A 787 -42.86 15.89 -17.52
N ASN A 788 -44.08 15.94 -18.01
CA ASN A 788 -44.43 15.80 -19.43
C ASN A 788 -44.49 17.13 -20.19
N TRP A 789 -43.90 18.21 -19.65
CA TRP A 789 -43.87 19.57 -20.24
C TRP A 789 -45.26 20.13 -20.43
N PRO A 790 -46.00 20.49 -19.37
CA PRO A 790 -47.33 21.08 -19.49
C PRO A 790 -47.22 22.42 -20.23
N LEU A 791 -48.05 22.55 -21.27
CA LEU A 791 -48.22 23.76 -22.09
C LEU A 791 -49.58 24.39 -21.85
N HIS A 792 -49.59 25.68 -21.67
CA HIS A 792 -50.78 26.54 -21.81
C HIS A 792 -50.44 27.57 -22.88
N LEU A 793 -51.13 27.51 -23.99
CA LEU A 793 -50.94 28.39 -25.14
C LEU A 793 -52.28 29.04 -25.50
N SER A 794 -52.27 30.33 -25.70
CA SER A 794 -53.42 31.06 -26.27
C SER A 794 -52.94 32.01 -27.34
N GLY A 795 -53.83 32.31 -28.32
CA GLY A 795 -53.44 33.18 -29.41
C GLY A 795 -54.63 33.72 -30.16
N GLN A 796 -54.31 34.72 -30.96
CA GLN A 796 -55.24 35.31 -31.94
C GLN A 796 -54.57 35.25 -33.33
N TYR A 797 -55.40 35.05 -34.34
CA TYR A 797 -54.96 35.04 -35.73
C TYR A 797 -55.95 35.81 -36.61
N SER A 798 -55.41 36.43 -37.66
CA SER A 798 -56.21 37.14 -38.61
C SER A 798 -55.74 36.88 -40.04
N GLY A 799 -56.71 36.59 -40.91
CA GLY A 799 -56.42 36.37 -42.31
C GLY A 799 -55.64 35.08 -42.60
N TRP A 800 -55.70 34.05 -41.73
CA TRP A 800 -55.03 32.78 -41.94
C TRP A 800 -55.65 32.03 -43.11
N ARG A 801 -54.82 31.73 -44.14
CA ARG A 801 -55.23 30.90 -45.31
C ARG A 801 -55.27 29.46 -44.88
N LEU A 802 -56.42 28.83 -44.91
CA LEU A 802 -56.62 27.43 -44.52
C LEU A 802 -56.61 26.46 -45.74
N ASP A 803 -56.84 26.97 -46.94
CA ASP A 803 -56.88 26.20 -48.17
C ASP A 803 -55.57 25.41 -48.42
N PRO A 804 -54.33 25.96 -48.27
CA PRO A 804 -53.11 25.20 -48.51
C PRO A 804 -52.92 24.08 -47.48
N TRP A 805 -53.41 24.24 -46.28
CA TRP A 805 -53.40 23.21 -45.27
C TRP A 805 -54.37 22.08 -45.56
N ILE A 806 -55.61 22.46 -45.99
CA ILE A 806 -56.61 21.46 -46.37
C ILE A 806 -56.14 20.65 -47.57
N GLU A 807 -55.56 21.25 -48.58
CA GLU A 807 -54.94 20.62 -49.72
C GLU A 807 -53.83 19.64 -49.36
N GLN A 808 -52.98 20.09 -48.45
CA GLN A 808 -51.84 19.23 -47.98
C GLN A 808 -52.32 17.99 -47.22
N PHE A 809 -53.36 18.10 -46.42
CA PHE A 809 -53.93 16.96 -45.66
C PHE A 809 -54.90 16.10 -46.48
N SER A 810 -55.64 16.66 -47.45
CA SER A 810 -56.58 15.93 -48.28
C SER A 810 -55.95 15.30 -49.53
N GLY A 811 -54.80 15.85 -50.00
CA GLY A 811 -54.13 15.48 -51.20
C GLY A 811 -54.84 16.01 -52.49
N HIS A 812 -55.88 16.85 -52.36
CA HIS A 812 -56.68 17.44 -53.47
C HIS A 812 -56.57 18.93 -53.46
N THR A 813 -56.50 19.55 -54.64
CA THR A 813 -56.50 21.00 -54.79
C THR A 813 -57.91 21.54 -54.51
N MET A 814 -57.97 22.56 -53.68
CA MET A 814 -59.23 23.24 -53.37
C MET A 814 -59.53 24.31 -54.39
N ALA A 815 -60.78 24.27 -54.88
CA ALA A 815 -61.27 25.29 -55.77
C ALA A 815 -61.72 26.61 -55.03
N ALA A 816 -61.47 26.70 -53.77
CA ALA A 816 -61.84 27.87 -52.95
C ALA A 816 -60.65 28.38 -52.15
N GLU A 817 -60.53 29.66 -51.97
CA GLU A 817 -59.64 30.29 -50.96
C GLU A 817 -60.42 30.33 -49.63
N VAL A 818 -59.80 29.73 -48.59
CA VAL A 818 -60.40 29.71 -47.23
C VAL A 818 -59.53 30.51 -46.32
N SER A 819 -60.10 31.56 -45.74
CA SER A 819 -59.38 32.37 -44.72
C SER A 819 -60.19 32.43 -43.42
N ALA A 820 -59.45 32.43 -42.33
CA ALA A 820 -60.02 32.49 -41.00
C ALA A 820 -59.32 33.54 -40.15
N SER A 821 -60.15 34.16 -39.27
CA SER A 821 -59.64 35.03 -38.21
C SER A 821 -60.34 34.70 -36.92
N GLY A 822 -59.59 34.62 -35.81
CA GLY A 822 -60.14 34.16 -34.53
C GLY A 822 -59.13 34.06 -33.41
N SER A 823 -59.51 33.35 -32.40
CA SER A 823 -58.66 33.04 -31.24
C SER A 823 -58.64 31.55 -31.00
N PHE A 824 -57.57 31.08 -30.34
CA PHE A 824 -57.44 29.68 -29.95
C PHE A 824 -56.75 29.56 -28.61
N SER A 825 -56.96 28.44 -27.96
CA SER A 825 -56.20 27.99 -26.80
C SER A 825 -55.81 26.52 -26.96
N VAL A 826 -54.63 26.14 -26.44
CA VAL A 826 -54.16 24.78 -26.40
C VAL A 826 -53.58 24.50 -25.05
N ASP A 827 -53.96 23.38 -24.42
CA ASP A 827 -53.56 22.97 -23.09
C ASP A 827 -53.14 21.49 -23.12
N GLY A 828 -52.14 21.15 -22.33
CA GLY A 828 -51.74 19.73 -22.13
C GLY A 828 -50.21 19.48 -22.22
N PRO A 829 -49.81 18.22 -22.10
CA PRO A 829 -48.37 17.86 -22.08
C PRO A 829 -47.79 17.76 -23.49
N VAL A 830 -46.76 18.53 -23.81
CA VAL A 830 -46.11 18.52 -25.15
C VAL A 830 -45.44 17.16 -25.47
N LYS A 831 -44.96 16.46 -24.45
CA LYS A 831 -44.34 15.14 -24.64
C LYS A 831 -45.34 14.01 -24.92
N ASP A 832 -46.63 14.23 -24.66
CA ASP A 832 -47.70 13.31 -24.95
C ASP A 832 -48.77 14.03 -25.77
N LYS A 833 -48.56 14.08 -27.09
CA LYS A 833 -49.41 14.83 -28.01
C LYS A 833 -50.88 14.34 -28.03
N SER A 834 -51.12 13.10 -27.63
CA SER A 834 -52.48 12.53 -27.57
C SER A 834 -53.35 13.17 -26.47
N LYS A 835 -52.67 13.76 -25.44
CA LYS A 835 -53.36 14.45 -24.32
C LYS A 835 -53.44 15.96 -24.47
N LEU A 836 -53.05 16.51 -25.63
CA LEU A 836 -53.31 17.90 -25.92
C LEU A 836 -54.80 18.14 -26.14
N ALA A 837 -55.31 19.16 -25.52
CA ALA A 837 -56.66 19.66 -25.73
C ALA A 837 -56.61 21.13 -26.19
N GLY A 838 -57.53 21.53 -27.05
CA GLY A 838 -57.55 22.89 -27.56
C GLY A 838 -58.96 23.34 -27.93
N SER A 839 -59.10 24.62 -28.04
CA SER A 839 -60.31 25.23 -28.56
C SER A 839 -59.98 26.40 -29.49
N SER A 840 -60.77 26.62 -30.47
CA SER A 840 -60.69 27.80 -31.33
C SER A 840 -62.06 28.43 -31.54
N GLN A 841 -62.11 29.72 -31.48
CA GLN A 841 -63.29 30.52 -31.83
C GLN A 841 -62.96 31.35 -33.07
N ILE A 842 -63.48 30.90 -34.21
CA ILE A 842 -63.26 31.59 -35.50
C ILE A 842 -64.31 32.67 -35.58
N GLN A 843 -63.85 33.92 -35.49
CA GLN A 843 -64.75 35.09 -35.56
C GLN A 843 -65.19 35.37 -36.98
N GLN A 844 -64.22 35.22 -37.91
CA GLN A 844 -64.44 35.42 -39.32
C GLN A 844 -63.90 34.22 -40.12
N LEU A 845 -64.79 33.48 -40.81
CA LEU A 845 -64.42 32.43 -41.79
C LEU A 845 -64.94 32.89 -43.12
N GLN A 846 -64.08 33.05 -44.09
CA GLN A 846 -64.43 33.39 -45.46
C GLN A 846 -64.02 32.26 -46.37
N ILE A 847 -64.91 31.80 -47.22
CA ILE A 847 -64.67 30.76 -48.22
C ILE A 847 -64.99 31.43 -49.54
N ASN A 848 -63.99 31.73 -50.35
CA ASN A 848 -64.16 32.46 -51.60
C ASN A 848 -63.93 31.46 -52.76
N PHE A 849 -65.04 31.02 -53.34
CA PHE A 849 -65.05 30.35 -54.61
C PHE A 849 -64.99 31.36 -55.75
N PRO A 850 -64.64 31.00 -56.99
CA PRO A 850 -64.64 31.97 -58.11
C PRO A 850 -65.98 32.62 -58.39
N SER A 851 -67.14 31.98 -58.09
CA SER A 851 -68.46 32.45 -58.34
C SER A 851 -69.30 32.70 -57.07
N LEU A 852 -68.76 32.37 -55.86
CA LEU A 852 -69.55 32.39 -54.61
C LEU A 852 -68.66 32.75 -53.44
N LYS A 853 -69.08 33.68 -52.62
CA LYS A 853 -68.39 34.02 -51.37
C LYS A 853 -69.30 33.65 -50.21
N LEU A 854 -68.80 32.85 -49.31
CA LEU A 854 -69.41 32.42 -48.10
C LEU A 854 -68.70 33.00 -46.86
N SER A 855 -69.50 33.30 -45.85
CA SER A 855 -68.97 33.73 -44.56
C SER A 855 -69.78 33.08 -43.41
N ASN A 856 -69.17 32.97 -42.23
CA ASN A 856 -69.92 32.50 -41.08
C ASN A 856 -70.84 33.56 -40.53
N LYS A 857 -72.06 33.12 -40.04
CA LYS A 857 -72.98 33.92 -39.28
C LYS A 857 -72.80 33.58 -37.81
N GLY A 858 -72.14 34.44 -37.07
CA GLY A 858 -71.68 34.17 -35.69
C GLY A 858 -70.41 33.36 -35.61
N PRO A 859 -69.79 33.30 -34.48
CA PRO A 859 -68.47 32.62 -34.29
C PRO A 859 -68.57 31.09 -34.53
N VAL A 860 -67.57 30.50 -35.16
CA VAL A 860 -67.38 29.05 -35.33
C VAL A 860 -66.57 28.54 -34.17
N GLU A 861 -67.16 27.63 -33.40
CA GLU A 861 -66.45 27.00 -32.26
C GLU A 861 -65.94 25.64 -32.68
N VAL A 862 -64.63 25.49 -32.45
CA VAL A 862 -63.86 24.27 -32.74
C VAL A 862 -63.22 23.82 -31.44
N SER A 863 -63.32 22.52 -31.14
CA SER A 863 -62.61 21.92 -30.03
C SER A 863 -61.78 20.73 -30.50
N TYR A 864 -60.61 20.57 -29.90
CA TYR A 864 -59.70 19.48 -30.13
C TYR A 864 -59.42 18.74 -28.80
N ALA A 865 -59.62 17.43 -28.77
CA ALA A 865 -59.23 16.54 -27.69
C ALA A 865 -59.14 15.10 -28.17
N ASP A 866 -58.24 14.31 -27.61
CA ASP A 866 -58.06 12.87 -27.92
C ASP A 866 -57.94 12.58 -29.43
N SER A 867 -57.24 13.47 -30.16
CA SER A 867 -57.08 13.42 -31.63
C SER A 867 -58.38 13.73 -32.42
N ASP A 868 -59.48 14.10 -31.78
CA ASP A 868 -60.73 14.51 -32.39
C ASP A 868 -60.85 16.05 -32.46
N LEU A 869 -61.04 16.57 -33.62
CA LEU A 869 -61.42 17.97 -33.86
C LEU A 869 -62.91 18.01 -34.08
N LYS A 870 -63.64 18.64 -33.16
CA LYS A 870 -65.08 18.80 -33.20
C LYS A 870 -65.47 20.21 -33.59
N LEU A 871 -66.27 20.31 -34.65
CA LEU A 871 -66.85 21.54 -35.09
C LEU A 871 -68.28 21.64 -34.54
N LYS A 872 -68.54 22.64 -33.66
CA LYS A 872 -69.85 22.92 -33.22
C LYS A 872 -70.72 23.46 -34.40
N GLN A 873 -72.00 23.17 -34.44
CA GLN A 873 -72.80 23.66 -35.48
C GLN A 873 -72.75 25.18 -35.61
N PHE A 874 -72.46 25.65 -36.80
CA PHE A 874 -72.39 27.05 -37.18
C PHE A 874 -73.11 27.27 -38.55
N ARG A 875 -73.42 28.52 -38.82
CA ARG A 875 -74.09 28.90 -40.09
C ARG A 875 -73.14 29.51 -41.08
N LEU A 876 -73.15 29.04 -42.30
CA LEU A 876 -72.47 29.70 -43.42
C LEU A 876 -73.57 30.44 -44.22
N GLN A 877 -73.29 31.68 -44.59
CA GLN A 877 -74.15 32.55 -45.36
C GLN A 877 -73.43 33.15 -46.53
N GLY A 878 -74.19 33.37 -47.62
CA GLY A 878 -73.73 33.99 -48.84
C GLY A 878 -74.90 34.32 -49.74
N PRO A 879 -74.75 34.78 -50.99
CA PRO A 879 -75.84 34.97 -51.95
C PRO A 879 -76.58 33.69 -52.11
N SER A 880 -77.92 33.72 -51.85
CA SER A 880 -78.89 32.55 -51.94
C SER A 880 -78.33 31.33 -51.17
N THR A 881 -77.57 31.55 -50.14
CA THR A 881 -76.90 30.48 -49.36
C THR A 881 -77.07 30.73 -47.91
N ASN A 882 -77.61 29.79 -47.10
CA ASN A 882 -77.65 29.81 -45.66
C ASN A 882 -77.84 28.39 -45.13
N PHE A 883 -76.76 27.73 -44.79
CA PHE A 883 -76.87 26.39 -44.25
C PHE A 883 -75.99 26.23 -42.96
N GLU A 884 -76.36 25.22 -42.19
CA GLU A 884 -75.68 24.88 -40.96
C GLU A 884 -74.61 23.75 -41.24
N VAL A 885 -73.45 23.95 -40.73
CA VAL A 885 -72.38 22.97 -40.83
C VAL A 885 -71.91 22.55 -39.43
N GLY A 886 -71.55 21.29 -39.20
CA GLY A 886 -71.05 20.80 -37.95
C GLY A 886 -70.60 19.33 -38.10
N GLY A 887 -69.78 18.88 -37.14
CA GLY A 887 -69.30 17.51 -37.21
C GLY A 887 -67.96 17.35 -36.51
N SER A 888 -67.20 16.34 -36.90
CA SER A 888 -65.92 16.04 -36.34
C SER A 888 -64.86 15.53 -37.36
N ILE A 889 -63.61 15.78 -37.12
CA ILE A 889 -62.48 15.22 -37.88
C ILE A 889 -61.58 14.50 -36.91
N HIS A 890 -61.38 13.21 -37.10
CA HIS A 890 -60.40 12.42 -36.32
C HIS A 890 -59.03 12.49 -37.02
N LEU A 891 -58.05 13.08 -36.34
CA LEU A 891 -56.70 13.28 -36.85
C LEU A 891 -55.78 12.06 -36.69
N GLY A 892 -56.33 10.82 -36.71
CA GLY A 892 -55.58 9.54 -36.77
C GLY A 892 -54.86 9.34 -38.10
N GLN A 893 -54.20 8.21 -38.25
CA GLN A 893 -53.56 7.83 -39.51
C GLN A 893 -54.24 6.58 -40.08
N PRO A 894 -55.07 6.70 -41.15
CA PRO A 894 -55.39 7.90 -41.90
C PRO A 894 -56.42 8.78 -41.17
N PRO A 895 -56.44 10.12 -41.44
CA PRO A 895 -57.42 11.01 -40.85
C PRO A 895 -58.81 10.74 -41.45
N THR A 896 -59.86 10.78 -40.60
CA THR A 896 -61.23 10.53 -41.00
C THR A 896 -62.11 11.70 -40.57
N LEU A 897 -63.23 11.92 -41.29
CA LEU A 897 -64.16 12.96 -41.04
C LEU A 897 -65.62 12.48 -40.96
N ASP A 898 -66.42 13.22 -40.20
CA ASP A 898 -67.88 13.08 -40.18
C ASP A 898 -68.49 14.47 -40.08
N ILE A 899 -68.74 15.09 -41.19
CA ILE A 899 -69.24 16.46 -41.29
C ILE A 899 -70.69 16.45 -41.89
N SER A 900 -71.58 17.23 -41.32
CA SER A 900 -72.91 17.36 -41.87
C SER A 900 -73.21 18.83 -42.22
N ALA A 901 -73.91 19.05 -43.29
CA ALA A 901 -74.34 20.33 -43.73
C ALA A 901 -75.91 20.28 -44.06
N LYS A 902 -76.67 21.24 -43.56
CA LYS A 902 -78.11 21.30 -43.73
C LYS A 902 -78.61 22.74 -43.92
N GLY A 903 -79.43 23.00 -44.97
CA GLY A 903 -80.04 24.32 -45.23
C GLY A 903 -80.07 24.70 -46.72
N GLN A 904 -80.30 25.94 -46.97
CA GLN A 904 -80.34 26.46 -48.35
C GLN A 904 -78.91 26.79 -48.87
N ALA A 905 -78.71 26.37 -50.12
CA ALA A 905 -77.46 26.60 -50.79
C ALA A 905 -77.67 27.01 -52.24
N ALA A 906 -76.83 27.96 -52.66
CA ALA A 906 -76.82 28.28 -54.12
C ALA A 906 -76.43 27.02 -54.93
N ALA A 907 -77.15 26.71 -55.94
CA ALA A 907 -76.82 25.53 -56.75
C ALA A 907 -75.43 25.56 -57.43
N THR A 908 -74.82 26.70 -57.48
CA THR A 908 -73.43 26.86 -57.90
C THR A 908 -72.48 26.06 -57.05
N LEU A 909 -72.82 25.62 -55.84
CA LEU A 909 -72.03 24.71 -54.98
C LEU A 909 -72.01 23.28 -55.61
N LEU A 910 -72.93 22.90 -56.43
CA LEU A 910 -72.86 21.65 -57.13
C LEU A 910 -71.73 21.60 -58.17
N SER A 911 -71.43 22.78 -58.75
CA SER A 911 -70.22 22.92 -59.66
C SER A 911 -68.88 22.60 -59.02
N LEU A 912 -68.89 22.58 -57.71
CA LEU A 912 -67.66 22.27 -56.95
C LEU A 912 -67.50 20.77 -56.68
N VAL A 913 -68.53 20.03 -56.71
CA VAL A 913 -68.54 18.60 -56.46
C VAL A 913 -68.40 17.79 -57.75
N ALA A 914 -68.80 18.36 -58.86
CA ALA A 914 -68.78 17.75 -60.19
C ALA A 914 -68.03 18.61 -61.19
N SER A 915 -66.84 18.13 -61.59
CA SER A 915 -66.00 18.84 -62.61
C SER A 915 -66.79 19.05 -63.91
N GLY A 916 -66.79 20.29 -64.45
CA GLY A 916 -67.40 20.62 -65.71
C GLY A 916 -68.92 21.01 -65.61
N VAL A 917 -69.52 20.82 -64.45
CA VAL A 917 -70.89 21.18 -64.19
C VAL A 917 -71.06 22.67 -63.88
N GLN A 918 -71.89 23.39 -64.57
CA GLN A 918 -72.36 24.76 -64.28
C GLN A 918 -73.77 24.69 -63.76
N ALA A 919 -73.93 25.05 -62.48
CA ALA A 919 -75.33 25.01 -61.90
C ALA A 919 -75.77 26.43 -61.49
N THR A 920 -77.00 26.79 -61.75
CA THR A 920 -77.69 28.01 -61.30
C THR A 920 -78.99 27.65 -60.65
N GLY A 921 -79.44 28.42 -59.69
CA GLY A 921 -80.68 28.17 -58.94
C GLY A 921 -80.47 27.99 -57.46
N GLU A 922 -81.47 27.51 -56.77
CA GLU A 922 -81.38 27.31 -55.30
C GLU A 922 -81.55 25.78 -54.99
N SER A 923 -80.91 25.38 -53.90
CA SER A 923 -81.03 23.99 -53.43
C SER A 923 -81.21 23.98 -51.94
N ASP A 924 -82.03 23.06 -51.39
CA ASP A 924 -82.00 22.69 -49.99
C ASP A 924 -81.21 21.40 -49.85
N LEU A 925 -80.10 21.54 -49.11
CA LEU A 925 -79.19 20.42 -48.93
C LEU A 925 -79.34 19.85 -47.48
N GLN A 926 -79.22 18.51 -47.41
CA GLN A 926 -79.01 17.75 -46.19
C GLN A 926 -78.00 16.66 -46.51
N VAL A 927 -76.75 17.00 -46.34
CA VAL A 927 -75.60 16.20 -46.77
C VAL A 927 -74.72 15.87 -45.56
N ARG A 928 -74.18 14.65 -45.56
CA ARG A 928 -73.24 14.20 -44.60
C ARG A 928 -72.06 13.58 -45.34
N MET A 929 -70.83 14.03 -44.95
CA MET A 929 -69.57 13.57 -45.48
C MET A 929 -68.88 12.72 -44.42
N ARG A 930 -68.51 11.46 -44.73
CA ARG A 930 -67.85 10.55 -43.82
C ARG A 930 -66.66 9.82 -44.48
N GLY A 931 -65.77 9.24 -43.66
CA GLY A 931 -64.68 8.36 -44.13
C GLY A 931 -63.32 9.04 -44.11
N SER A 932 -62.40 8.55 -44.94
CA SER A 932 -61.06 9.12 -45.05
C SER A 932 -61.12 10.55 -45.58
N LEU A 933 -60.24 11.42 -45.04
CA LEU A 933 -60.16 12.82 -45.54
C LEU A 933 -59.70 12.87 -47.02
N ALA A 934 -58.92 11.83 -47.47
CA ALA A 934 -58.50 11.74 -48.88
C ALA A 934 -59.59 11.26 -49.81
N GLU A 935 -60.54 10.39 -49.37
CA GLU A 935 -61.62 9.83 -50.17
C GLU A 935 -62.90 9.87 -49.32
N PRO A 936 -63.52 11.02 -49.21
CA PRO A 936 -64.73 11.17 -48.39
C PRO A 936 -65.96 10.63 -49.12
N GLN A 937 -66.79 9.92 -48.38
CA GLN A 937 -68.08 9.43 -48.88
C GLN A 937 -69.15 10.43 -48.55
N LEU A 938 -69.90 10.90 -49.59
CA LEU A 938 -70.98 11.85 -49.49
C LEU A 938 -72.33 11.07 -49.47
N SER A 939 -73.14 11.31 -48.45
CA SER A 939 -74.49 10.72 -48.33
C SER A 939 -75.51 11.80 -47.99
N GLY A 940 -76.81 11.54 -48.37
CA GLY A 940 -77.87 12.48 -48.08
C GLY A 940 -78.74 12.84 -49.27
N GLN A 941 -79.34 14.03 -49.23
CA GLN A 941 -80.23 14.50 -50.29
C GLN A 941 -80.05 16.01 -50.52
N ILE A 942 -80.19 16.41 -51.77
CA ILE A 942 -80.20 17.79 -52.25
C ILE A 942 -81.53 17.99 -53.01
N GLN A 943 -82.40 18.80 -52.47
CA GLN A 943 -83.60 19.21 -53.20
C GLN A 943 -83.24 20.45 -54.04
N VAL A 944 -83.46 20.36 -55.31
CA VAL A 944 -83.15 21.46 -56.24
C VAL A 944 -84.43 22.13 -56.72
N LYS A 945 -84.37 23.42 -56.73
CA LYS A 945 -85.53 24.26 -57.17
C LYS A 945 -85.08 25.24 -58.26
N ASP A 946 -85.66 25.20 -59.37
CA ASP A 946 -85.33 26.03 -60.56
C ASP A 946 -83.89 25.90 -60.98
N LEU A 947 -83.36 24.65 -60.90
CA LEU A 947 -81.97 24.35 -61.18
C LEU A 947 -81.68 24.49 -62.68
N GLY A 948 -80.80 25.33 -63.06
CA GLY A 948 -80.12 25.39 -64.35
C GLY A 948 -78.86 24.59 -64.34
N LEU A 949 -78.75 23.53 -65.19
CA LEU A 949 -77.56 22.73 -65.28
C LEU A 949 -77.00 22.88 -66.70
N GLY A 950 -75.72 23.22 -66.73
CA GLY A 950 -74.86 23.19 -67.97
C GLY A 950 -73.67 22.32 -67.71
N TYR A 951 -73.19 21.62 -68.73
CA TYR A 951 -71.88 20.96 -68.67
C TYR A 951 -70.97 21.67 -69.66
N THR A 952 -69.75 21.89 -69.30
CA THR A 952 -68.71 22.71 -70.06
C THR A 952 -68.61 22.26 -71.54
N ASP A 953 -68.71 20.96 -71.78
CA ASP A 953 -68.56 20.39 -73.10
C ASP A 953 -69.84 20.10 -73.84
N LEU A 954 -70.97 20.50 -73.27
CA LEU A 954 -72.26 20.37 -73.88
C LEU A 954 -72.87 21.72 -74.35
N PRO A 955 -73.43 21.82 -75.63
CA PRO A 955 -73.89 23.08 -76.17
C PRO A 955 -75.29 23.47 -75.68
N PHE A 956 -75.89 22.73 -74.75
CA PHE A 956 -77.27 23.00 -74.26
C PHE A 956 -77.23 23.04 -72.69
N ARG A 957 -78.12 23.78 -72.13
CA ARG A 957 -78.41 23.88 -70.70
C ARG A 957 -79.80 23.34 -70.44
N LEU A 958 -79.93 22.57 -69.37
CA LEU A 958 -81.21 22.26 -68.75
C LEU A 958 -81.57 23.34 -67.79
N ASN A 959 -82.78 23.92 -67.91
CA ASN A 959 -83.29 25.00 -67.05
C ASN A 959 -84.58 24.59 -66.31
N ALA A 960 -84.80 25.18 -65.14
CA ALA A 960 -85.98 24.95 -64.29
C ALA A 960 -86.18 23.49 -63.83
N LEU A 961 -85.07 22.77 -63.60
CA LEU A 961 -85.16 21.44 -63.03
C LEU A 961 -85.57 21.54 -61.55
N ASN A 962 -86.55 20.78 -61.18
CA ASN A 962 -87.00 20.58 -59.80
C ASN A 962 -87.03 19.11 -59.45
N GLY A 963 -86.44 18.75 -58.33
CA GLY A 963 -86.35 17.40 -57.95
C GLY A 963 -85.45 17.15 -56.77
N THR A 964 -85.16 15.87 -56.43
CA THR A 964 -84.31 15.51 -55.35
C THR A 964 -83.12 14.64 -55.87
N ILE A 965 -81.96 15.11 -55.63
CA ILE A 965 -80.73 14.32 -55.90
C ILE A 965 -80.42 13.60 -54.61
N LYS A 966 -80.31 12.27 -54.66
CA LYS A 966 -79.87 11.42 -53.57
C LYS A 966 -78.40 11.14 -53.76
N LEU A 967 -77.58 11.27 -52.63
CA LEU A 967 -76.18 10.93 -52.57
C LEU A 967 -76.11 9.61 -51.80
N GLU A 968 -75.57 8.55 -52.37
CA GLU A 968 -75.60 7.20 -51.79
C GLU A 968 -74.25 6.76 -51.30
N GLY A 969 -73.24 7.63 -51.20
CA GLY A 969 -72.02 7.33 -50.53
C GLY A 969 -70.98 6.49 -51.29
N GLU A 970 -71.00 6.41 -52.61
CA GLU A 970 -70.00 5.79 -53.44
C GLU A 970 -68.82 6.73 -53.77
#